data_77978aed7e1e1feec995d1af0ede554e
#
_entry.id   77978aed7e1e1feec995d1af0ede554e
#
_cell.length_a   1.000
_cell.length_b   1.000
_cell.length_c   1.000
_cell.angle_alpha   90.00
_cell.angle_beta   90.00
_cell.angle_gamma   90.00
#
_symmetry.space_group_name_H-M   'P 1'
#
loop_
_entity.id
_entity.type
_entity.pdbx_description
1 polymer ?
#
loop_
_entity_poly.entity_id
_entity_poly.type
_entity_poly.pdbx_seq_one_letter_code
_entity_poly.pdbx_strand_id
1 'polypeptide(L)'
;MSNLKVLITKLSAPTRTALEKSANYCINQLNYEIEIEHLFVEILNQNIVNDLHILLKKNNISADALITDLKETIASLPKGNTRTPIFAKSIIRLFEQAWLLASAEQTPLIRSSHLLIALLTAPDLQQIAFRASSLFERFPIDTMKHKFLDICEKSSEQPQTENTSNSTEQTTNTESTITAAKTPALDQYTINLTEKAKQGGIDPVIGREFEIRLMLDILMRRRQNNPILTGEPGVGKTAVVEGLALKIAQGLVPEALKNVQLHSLDMGLLQAGASVKGEFENRLKQVIQEVQASAHPIILFIDEAHTMIGAGGQAGQNDAANLLKPALARGELRTIAATTWAEYKQYFEKDAALSRRFQVVKVEEPTEEVAIDMLRAMIPVMQSHFNLHIEDQAIITAVQASHRYISGRQLPDKAVSVLDTASARVALTQNAQPVILDQLKAQQHNLKLEHQIITHEHQQFPIHHERLDDLNQQLANLDKEIQDTETKWQQELALVKQIQQLNAHTEQDNKTQIASLRADLAQLQGQTPLVFERVNAQIINEIISDWTGIPVGKMVNDEIKQILSLEDKLGERVMGQDYALTQLVQGIKTSKAKLEDPNKPQGVFLLIGPSGVGKTETALALANELYGGENHLITINMSEYQEAHTVSSLKGAPPGYVGYGQGGVLTEAVRRNPYSVVLLDEIEKAHSDVQELFYQVFDKGMLEDGEGRVIDFKNTTIILTSNTGSSAIMQACLNQPVEEWPHAEDLIEHLKPSLYKQFKPAFIGRMRIVPYFPLHDELLVRIIKHKLGKIVDRIEKQYATKVQYSDDLIELLLSRCTEVDSGARNVDNILNSTVLPALATEILVALAEHKLPKLIVIDSKDDEITYQLDPAEKATKKRSSKKTKAEV
;
A
#
# COMPACT_ATOMS: atom_id res chain seq x y z
N MET A 1 -17.58 1.20 -14.42
CA MET A 1 -16.37 1.68 -15.14
C MET A 1 -15.43 0.56 -15.64
N SER A 2 -15.48 -0.67 -15.10
CA SER A 2 -14.63 -1.79 -15.56
C SER A 2 -14.92 -2.25 -16.99
N ASN A 3 -16.18 -2.30 -17.43
CA ASN A 3 -16.55 -2.78 -18.76
C ASN A 3 -16.08 -1.88 -19.91
N LEU A 4 -16.05 -0.56 -19.71
CA LEU A 4 -15.65 0.38 -20.76
C LEU A 4 -14.17 0.22 -21.17
N LYS A 5 -13.27 0.01 -20.22
CA LYS A 5 -11.84 -0.23 -20.52
C LYS A 5 -11.66 -1.48 -21.40
N VAL A 6 -12.38 -2.55 -21.10
CA VAL A 6 -12.32 -3.79 -21.87
C VAL A 6 -12.86 -3.57 -23.29
N LEU A 7 -13.97 -2.85 -23.45
CA LEU A 7 -14.54 -2.56 -24.77
C LEU A 7 -13.59 -1.68 -25.61
N ILE A 8 -12.91 -0.71 -25.01
CA ILE A 8 -11.91 0.11 -25.70
C ILE A 8 -10.73 -0.74 -26.20
N THR A 9 -10.29 -1.75 -25.46
CA THR A 9 -9.21 -2.65 -25.93
C THR A 9 -9.65 -3.52 -27.12
N LYS A 10 -10.95 -3.75 -27.30
CA LYS A 10 -11.52 -4.51 -28.42
C LYS A 10 -11.75 -3.69 -29.68
N LEU A 11 -11.58 -2.37 -29.65
CA LEU A 11 -11.66 -1.53 -30.85
C LEU A 11 -10.51 -1.84 -31.80
N SER A 12 -10.78 -1.79 -33.12
CA SER A 12 -9.74 -1.82 -34.15
C SER A 12 -8.75 -0.67 -33.96
N ALA A 13 -7.51 -0.82 -34.39
CA ALA A 13 -6.49 0.22 -34.24
C ALA A 13 -6.94 1.58 -34.80
N PRO A 14 -7.52 1.68 -36.01
CA PRO A 14 -8.05 2.94 -36.51
C PRO A 14 -9.16 3.53 -35.63
N THR A 15 -10.10 2.69 -35.20
CA THR A 15 -11.22 3.15 -34.34
C THR A 15 -10.76 3.62 -32.96
N ARG A 16 -9.74 2.96 -32.40
CA ARG A 16 -9.13 3.40 -31.12
C ARG A 16 -8.45 4.76 -31.25
N THR A 17 -7.65 4.95 -32.31
CA THR A 17 -7.02 6.24 -32.59
C THR A 17 -8.06 7.34 -32.81
N ALA A 18 -9.20 7.04 -33.46
CA ALA A 18 -10.30 8.00 -33.61
C ALA A 18 -10.92 8.36 -32.27
N LEU A 19 -11.08 7.41 -31.35
CA LEU A 19 -11.60 7.66 -30.01
C LEU A 19 -10.68 8.58 -29.20
N GLU A 20 -9.37 8.38 -29.26
CA GLU A 20 -8.39 9.25 -28.60
C GLU A 20 -8.44 10.68 -29.16
N LYS A 21 -8.55 10.80 -30.48
CA LYS A 21 -8.70 12.11 -31.14
C LYS A 21 -10.04 12.78 -30.83
N SER A 22 -11.11 12.02 -30.69
CA SER A 22 -12.44 12.54 -30.34
C SER A 22 -12.47 13.18 -28.96
N ALA A 23 -11.66 12.65 -28.01
CA ALA A 23 -11.49 13.27 -26.69
C ALA A 23 -10.82 14.65 -26.80
N ASN A 24 -9.76 14.76 -27.58
CA ASN A 24 -9.09 16.04 -27.84
C ASN A 24 -9.99 17.02 -28.60
N TYR A 25 -10.78 16.52 -29.55
CA TYR A 25 -11.74 17.35 -30.29
C TYR A 25 -12.84 17.89 -29.37
N CYS A 26 -13.37 17.09 -28.47
CA CYS A 26 -14.34 17.48 -27.46
C CYS A 26 -13.78 18.57 -26.52
N ILE A 27 -12.52 18.47 -26.09
CA ILE A 27 -11.83 19.48 -25.29
C ILE A 27 -11.71 20.79 -26.04
N ASN A 28 -11.32 20.74 -27.32
CA ASN A 28 -11.18 21.94 -28.15
C ASN A 28 -12.51 22.66 -28.40
N GLN A 29 -13.64 21.92 -28.40
CA GLN A 29 -14.99 22.47 -28.51
C GLN A 29 -15.59 22.92 -27.17
N LEU A 30 -14.90 22.68 -26.05
CA LEU A 30 -15.33 22.96 -24.68
C LEU A 30 -16.63 22.23 -24.29
N ASN A 31 -16.89 21.04 -24.85
CA ASN A 31 -18.05 20.24 -24.52
C ASN A 31 -17.83 19.42 -23.23
N TYR A 32 -18.92 19.07 -22.53
CA TYR A 32 -18.86 18.37 -21.23
C TYR A 32 -18.66 16.87 -21.37
N GLU A 33 -19.24 16.26 -22.42
CA GLU A 33 -19.22 14.83 -22.66
C GLU A 33 -18.74 14.54 -24.08
N ILE A 34 -18.04 13.40 -24.23
CA ILE A 34 -17.67 12.88 -25.55
C ILE A 34 -18.88 12.15 -26.09
N GLU A 35 -19.56 12.71 -27.09
CA GLU A 35 -20.73 12.15 -27.75
C GLU A 35 -20.38 11.34 -29.00
N ILE A 36 -21.35 10.60 -29.52
CA ILE A 36 -21.19 9.73 -30.71
C ILE A 36 -20.71 10.55 -31.92
N GLU A 37 -21.21 11.78 -32.07
CA GLU A 37 -20.86 12.68 -33.16
C GLU A 37 -19.37 13.01 -33.19
N HIS A 38 -18.74 13.24 -32.02
CA HIS A 38 -17.29 13.47 -31.93
C HIS A 38 -16.51 12.26 -32.48
N LEU A 39 -16.94 11.05 -32.12
CA LEU A 39 -16.27 9.82 -32.55
C LEU A 39 -16.40 9.62 -34.07
N PHE A 40 -17.60 9.78 -34.64
CA PHE A 40 -17.84 9.58 -36.06
C PHE A 40 -17.14 10.64 -36.92
N VAL A 41 -17.06 11.89 -36.49
CA VAL A 41 -16.26 12.94 -37.17
C VAL A 41 -14.80 12.52 -37.26
N GLU A 42 -14.22 12.01 -36.16
CA GLU A 42 -12.82 11.61 -36.17
C GLU A 42 -12.55 10.31 -36.93
N ILE A 43 -13.50 9.37 -36.99
CA ILE A 43 -13.41 8.19 -37.86
C ILE A 43 -13.39 8.61 -39.34
N LEU A 44 -14.23 9.59 -39.72
CA LEU A 44 -14.34 10.09 -41.07
C LEU A 44 -13.17 10.98 -41.50
N ASN A 45 -12.53 11.69 -40.54
CA ASN A 45 -11.35 12.54 -40.80
C ASN A 45 -10.04 11.77 -40.96
N GLN A 46 -10.05 10.46 -40.80
CA GLN A 46 -8.83 9.66 -40.94
C GLN A 46 -8.44 9.54 -42.44
N ASN A 47 -7.15 9.74 -42.73
CA ASN A 47 -6.59 9.54 -44.08
C ASN A 47 -6.41 8.04 -44.45
N ILE A 48 -7.14 7.15 -43.79
CA ILE A 48 -7.08 5.69 -43.96
C ILE A 48 -8.44 5.22 -44.48
N VAL A 49 -8.46 4.34 -45.44
CA VAL A 49 -9.70 3.76 -45.96
C VAL A 49 -10.23 2.74 -44.93
N ASN A 50 -11.07 3.17 -44.02
CA ASN A 50 -11.77 2.36 -43.04
C ASN A 50 -13.11 1.80 -43.61
N ASP A 51 -13.76 0.89 -42.87
CA ASP A 51 -15.03 0.29 -43.28
C ASP A 51 -16.10 1.36 -43.55
N LEU A 52 -16.17 2.40 -42.73
CA LEU A 52 -17.15 3.46 -42.86
C LEU A 52 -17.01 4.20 -44.19
N HIS A 53 -15.78 4.48 -44.65
CA HIS A 53 -15.54 5.11 -45.92
C HIS A 53 -16.00 4.24 -47.09
N ILE A 54 -15.80 2.92 -47.02
CA ILE A 54 -16.23 1.98 -48.05
C ILE A 54 -17.76 1.93 -48.11
N LEU A 55 -18.42 1.89 -46.94
CA LEU A 55 -19.87 1.84 -46.85
C LEU A 55 -20.53 3.12 -47.34
N LEU A 56 -19.97 4.29 -47.04
CA LEU A 56 -20.43 5.58 -47.59
C LEU A 56 -20.32 5.63 -49.10
N LYS A 57 -19.17 5.25 -49.64
CA LYS A 57 -18.93 5.23 -51.08
C LYS A 57 -19.90 4.29 -51.83
N LYS A 58 -20.14 3.11 -51.23
CA LYS A 58 -21.07 2.13 -51.86
C LYS A 58 -22.52 2.59 -51.90
N ASN A 59 -22.95 3.38 -50.90
CA ASN A 59 -24.30 3.90 -50.80
C ASN A 59 -24.45 5.31 -51.42
N ASN A 60 -23.46 5.82 -52.14
CA ASN A 60 -23.42 7.15 -52.73
C ASN A 60 -23.71 8.28 -51.75
N ILE A 61 -23.18 8.17 -50.55
CA ILE A 61 -23.28 9.20 -49.48
C ILE A 61 -21.96 9.96 -49.43
N SER A 62 -22.02 11.31 -49.46
CA SER A 62 -20.84 12.15 -49.32
C SER A 62 -20.34 12.17 -47.87
N ALA A 63 -19.06 11.79 -47.64
CA ALA A 63 -18.43 11.87 -46.35
C ALA A 63 -18.36 13.33 -45.82
N ASP A 64 -18.04 14.28 -46.72
CA ASP A 64 -17.94 15.69 -46.33
C ASP A 64 -19.28 16.26 -45.92
N ALA A 65 -20.38 15.89 -46.56
CA ALA A 65 -21.73 16.32 -46.17
C ALA A 65 -22.07 15.76 -44.77
N LEU A 66 -21.78 14.46 -44.52
CA LEU A 66 -22.02 13.86 -43.21
C LEU A 66 -21.16 14.51 -42.10
N ILE A 67 -19.90 14.81 -42.38
CA ILE A 67 -19.02 15.51 -41.45
C ILE A 67 -19.57 16.89 -41.12
N THR A 68 -20.12 17.60 -42.09
CA THR A 68 -20.69 18.93 -41.88
C THR A 68 -21.92 18.87 -40.99
N ASP A 69 -22.86 17.96 -41.24
CA ASP A 69 -24.05 17.78 -40.42
C ASP A 69 -23.66 17.40 -38.95
N LEU A 70 -22.69 16.50 -38.75
CA LEU A 70 -22.20 16.12 -37.44
C LEU A 70 -21.52 17.29 -36.71
N LYS A 71 -20.76 18.13 -37.42
CA LYS A 71 -20.13 19.32 -36.83
C LYS A 71 -21.17 20.38 -36.42
N GLU A 72 -22.23 20.54 -37.17
CA GLU A 72 -23.36 21.42 -36.82
C GLU A 72 -24.05 20.93 -35.55
N THR A 73 -24.25 19.63 -35.43
CA THR A 73 -24.80 19.00 -34.22
C THR A 73 -23.88 19.22 -33.01
N ILE A 74 -22.57 19.00 -33.16
CA ILE A 74 -21.58 19.27 -32.10
C ILE A 74 -21.58 20.76 -31.70
N ALA A 75 -21.74 21.66 -32.64
CA ALA A 75 -21.78 23.08 -32.35
C ALA A 75 -22.99 23.49 -31.50
N SER A 76 -24.10 22.72 -31.54
CA SER A 76 -25.31 22.89 -30.73
C SER A 76 -25.22 22.33 -29.32
N LEU A 77 -24.21 21.52 -29.01
CA LEU A 77 -24.03 20.91 -27.70
C LEU A 77 -23.61 21.95 -26.63
N PRO A 78 -23.94 21.72 -25.34
CA PRO A 78 -23.54 22.61 -24.26
C PRO A 78 -22.02 22.82 -24.18
N LYS A 79 -21.59 24.09 -24.09
CA LYS A 79 -20.16 24.47 -24.03
C LYS A 79 -19.80 25.10 -22.70
N GLY A 80 -18.52 25.13 -22.35
CA GLY A 80 -18.01 25.75 -21.13
C GLY A 80 -17.29 24.79 -20.17
N ASN A 81 -16.96 23.59 -20.63
CA ASN A 81 -16.22 22.63 -19.82
C ASN A 81 -14.73 23.01 -19.74
N THR A 82 -14.23 23.19 -18.52
CA THR A 82 -12.80 23.41 -18.22
C THR A 82 -12.12 22.17 -17.62
N ARG A 83 -12.85 21.06 -17.49
CA ARG A 83 -12.35 19.79 -16.93
C ARG A 83 -12.24 18.74 -18.02
N THR A 84 -11.55 17.63 -17.72
CA THR A 84 -11.48 16.47 -18.62
C THR A 84 -12.90 15.96 -18.93
N PRO A 85 -13.32 15.87 -20.21
CA PRO A 85 -14.65 15.40 -20.59
C PRO A 85 -14.82 13.92 -20.23
N ILE A 86 -16.04 13.55 -19.90
CA ILE A 86 -16.41 12.16 -19.63
C ILE A 86 -17.09 11.55 -20.87
N PHE A 87 -17.10 10.22 -20.98
CA PHE A 87 -17.85 9.54 -22.05
C PHE A 87 -19.35 9.62 -21.78
N ALA A 88 -20.10 10.05 -22.77
CA ALA A 88 -21.55 10.01 -22.75
C ALA A 88 -22.07 8.58 -22.62
N LYS A 89 -23.22 8.40 -22.02
CA LYS A 89 -23.88 7.10 -21.89
C LYS A 89 -24.19 6.47 -23.26
N SER A 90 -24.45 7.28 -24.24
CA SER A 90 -24.67 6.92 -25.66
C SER A 90 -23.47 6.20 -26.27
N ILE A 91 -22.24 6.65 -26.03
CA ILE A 91 -21.01 5.99 -26.51
C ILE A 91 -20.81 4.63 -25.84
N ILE A 92 -21.02 4.53 -24.55
CA ILE A 92 -20.88 3.26 -23.82
C ILE A 92 -21.86 2.24 -24.41
N ARG A 93 -23.11 2.66 -24.61
CA ARG A 93 -24.16 1.83 -25.23
C ARG A 93 -23.82 1.43 -26.65
N LEU A 94 -23.23 2.34 -27.43
CA LEU A 94 -22.79 2.07 -28.79
C LEU A 94 -21.72 0.96 -28.81
N PHE A 95 -20.71 1.04 -27.94
CA PHE A 95 -19.67 0.02 -27.89
C PHE A 95 -20.18 -1.34 -27.43
N GLU A 96 -21.12 -1.37 -26.48
CA GLU A 96 -21.78 -2.61 -26.04
C GLU A 96 -22.51 -3.28 -27.19
N GLN A 97 -23.33 -2.53 -27.94
CA GLN A 97 -24.08 -3.06 -29.11
C GLN A 97 -23.15 -3.46 -30.26
N ALA A 98 -22.11 -2.68 -30.53
CA ALA A 98 -21.13 -3.00 -31.55
C ALA A 98 -20.33 -4.27 -31.22
N TRP A 99 -20.02 -4.48 -29.94
CA TRP A 99 -19.34 -5.70 -29.48
C TRP A 99 -20.24 -6.94 -29.63
N LEU A 100 -21.55 -6.81 -29.34
CA LEU A 100 -22.50 -7.89 -29.55
C LEU A 100 -22.54 -8.30 -31.03
N LEU A 101 -22.52 -7.34 -31.94
CA LEU A 101 -22.48 -7.61 -33.38
C LEU A 101 -21.17 -8.28 -33.81
N ALA A 102 -20.03 -7.71 -33.36
CA ALA A 102 -18.72 -8.27 -33.65
C ALA A 102 -18.57 -9.72 -33.13
N SER A 103 -19.08 -9.98 -31.91
CA SER A 103 -19.09 -11.32 -31.32
C SER A 103 -19.98 -12.30 -32.08
N ALA A 104 -21.15 -11.86 -32.56
CA ALA A 104 -22.05 -12.71 -33.37
C ALA A 104 -21.41 -13.11 -34.69
N GLU A 105 -20.54 -12.30 -35.25
CA GLU A 105 -19.81 -12.54 -36.49
C GLU A 105 -18.42 -13.15 -36.29
N GLN A 106 -18.10 -13.52 -35.05
CA GLN A 106 -16.82 -14.13 -34.68
C GLN A 106 -15.58 -13.26 -35.01
N THR A 107 -15.76 -11.94 -35.06
CA THR A 107 -14.65 -11.02 -35.29
C THR A 107 -14.01 -10.64 -33.96
N PRO A 108 -12.65 -10.68 -33.82
CA PRO A 108 -11.98 -10.42 -32.56
C PRO A 108 -11.97 -8.94 -32.13
N LEU A 109 -12.26 -8.03 -33.08
CA LEU A 109 -12.20 -6.58 -32.88
C LEU A 109 -13.49 -5.90 -33.36
N ILE A 110 -13.85 -4.81 -32.68
CA ILE A 110 -14.93 -3.92 -33.12
C ILE A 110 -14.36 -2.99 -34.20
N ARG A 111 -14.92 -3.07 -35.37
CA ARG A 111 -14.57 -2.25 -36.55
C ARG A 111 -15.55 -1.08 -36.68
N SER A 112 -15.21 -0.09 -37.49
CA SER A 112 -16.09 1.07 -37.72
C SER A 112 -17.44 0.69 -38.37
N SER A 113 -17.48 -0.40 -39.12
CA SER A 113 -18.73 -1.02 -39.65
C SER A 113 -19.65 -1.50 -38.52
N HIS A 114 -19.11 -2.17 -37.49
CA HIS A 114 -19.91 -2.62 -36.36
C HIS A 114 -20.50 -1.44 -35.58
N LEU A 115 -19.74 -0.33 -35.44
CA LEU A 115 -20.25 0.89 -34.82
C LEU A 115 -21.40 1.50 -35.62
N LEU A 116 -21.28 1.57 -36.95
CA LEU A 116 -22.36 2.08 -37.80
C LEU A 116 -23.62 1.21 -37.72
N ILE A 117 -23.46 -0.10 -37.81
CA ILE A 117 -24.61 -1.03 -37.75
C ILE A 117 -25.27 -0.98 -36.36
N ALA A 118 -24.48 -0.91 -35.27
CA ALA A 118 -24.99 -0.77 -33.91
C ALA A 118 -25.75 0.55 -33.74
N LEU A 119 -25.21 1.65 -34.26
CA LEU A 119 -25.85 2.98 -34.24
C LEU A 119 -27.22 2.95 -34.94
N LEU A 120 -27.35 2.28 -36.07
CA LEU A 120 -28.57 2.25 -36.86
C LEU A 120 -29.57 1.15 -36.44
N THR A 121 -29.14 0.19 -35.63
CA THR A 121 -29.99 -0.97 -35.25
C THR A 121 -30.64 -0.78 -33.86
N ALA A 122 -29.95 -0.19 -32.91
CA ALA A 122 -30.49 0.04 -31.58
C ALA A 122 -31.45 1.24 -31.59
N PRO A 123 -32.71 1.10 -31.15
CA PRO A 123 -33.73 2.14 -31.30
C PRO A 123 -33.37 3.48 -30.62
N ASP A 124 -32.70 3.41 -29.48
CA ASP A 124 -32.22 4.57 -28.72
C ASP A 124 -31.08 5.30 -29.43
N LEU A 125 -30.16 4.57 -30.04
CA LEU A 125 -29.04 5.13 -30.80
C LEU A 125 -29.46 5.62 -32.19
N GLN A 126 -30.39 4.94 -32.82
CA GLN A 126 -30.96 5.32 -34.09
C GLN A 126 -31.61 6.72 -34.08
N GLN A 127 -32.31 7.05 -32.99
CA GLN A 127 -32.89 8.40 -32.82
C GLN A 127 -31.80 9.47 -32.75
N ILE A 128 -30.67 9.19 -32.11
CA ILE A 128 -29.51 10.08 -32.04
C ILE A 128 -28.93 10.27 -33.44
N ALA A 129 -28.73 9.18 -34.17
CA ALA A 129 -28.18 9.22 -35.53
C ALA A 129 -29.04 10.06 -36.47
N PHE A 130 -30.36 9.82 -36.52
CA PHE A 130 -31.29 10.53 -37.42
C PHE A 130 -31.45 12.02 -37.04
N ARG A 131 -31.34 12.34 -35.77
CA ARG A 131 -31.29 13.74 -35.32
C ARG A 131 -30.00 14.44 -35.76
N ALA A 132 -28.86 13.71 -35.76
CA ALA A 132 -27.57 14.26 -36.15
C ALA A 132 -27.42 14.49 -37.64
N SER A 133 -27.95 13.58 -38.50
CA SER A 133 -27.99 13.75 -39.94
C SER A 133 -29.03 12.83 -40.58
N SER A 134 -29.85 13.39 -41.53
CA SER A 134 -30.78 12.62 -42.33
C SER A 134 -30.08 11.63 -43.32
N LEU A 135 -28.78 11.79 -43.50
CA LEU A 135 -27.98 10.90 -44.36
C LEU A 135 -27.89 9.49 -43.82
N PHE A 136 -28.04 9.30 -42.52
CA PHE A 136 -28.06 7.99 -41.88
C PHE A 136 -29.29 7.14 -42.27
N GLU A 137 -30.40 7.73 -42.70
CA GLU A 137 -31.58 7.02 -43.21
C GLU A 137 -31.35 6.31 -44.54
N ARG A 138 -30.32 6.72 -45.27
CA ARG A 138 -30.02 6.15 -46.59
C ARG A 138 -29.26 4.82 -46.55
N PHE A 139 -28.84 4.37 -45.39
CA PHE A 139 -28.16 3.10 -45.27
C PHE A 139 -29.14 1.92 -45.26
N PRO A 140 -28.98 0.92 -46.13
CA PRO A 140 -29.84 -0.27 -46.18
C PRO A 140 -29.41 -1.26 -45.09
N ILE A 141 -29.97 -1.14 -43.89
CA ILE A 141 -29.58 -1.86 -42.69
C ILE A 141 -29.66 -3.37 -42.86
N ASP A 142 -30.72 -3.90 -43.51
CA ASP A 142 -30.95 -5.35 -43.67
C ASP A 142 -29.91 -6.01 -44.58
N THR A 143 -29.47 -5.32 -45.61
CA THR A 143 -28.41 -5.82 -46.49
C THR A 143 -27.03 -5.68 -45.87
N MET A 144 -26.84 -4.70 -45.01
CA MET A 144 -25.56 -4.45 -44.31
C MET A 144 -25.31 -5.50 -43.24
N LYS A 145 -26.32 -5.88 -42.47
CA LYS A 145 -26.17 -6.89 -41.40
C LYS A 145 -25.58 -8.23 -41.84
N HIS A 146 -25.84 -8.63 -43.06
CA HIS A 146 -25.46 -9.98 -43.56
C HIS A 146 -24.29 -10.00 -44.53
N LYS A 147 -23.86 -8.86 -45.08
CA LYS A 147 -22.87 -8.80 -46.17
C LYS A 147 -21.77 -7.76 -45.97
N PHE A 148 -21.67 -7.09 -44.82
CA PHE A 148 -20.68 -6.01 -44.71
C PHE A 148 -19.23 -6.51 -44.68
N LEU A 149 -18.97 -7.73 -44.19
CA LEU A 149 -17.64 -8.35 -44.21
C LEU A 149 -17.12 -8.50 -45.64
N ASP A 150 -17.99 -8.99 -46.56
CA ASP A 150 -17.66 -9.10 -47.98
C ASP A 150 -17.49 -7.74 -48.67
N ILE A 151 -18.27 -6.74 -48.20
CA ILE A 151 -18.23 -5.38 -48.74
C ILE A 151 -16.95 -4.67 -48.34
N CYS A 152 -16.49 -4.91 -47.11
CA CYS A 152 -15.33 -4.26 -46.50
C CYS A 152 -14.03 -5.08 -46.63
N GLU A 153 -13.92 -6.00 -47.58
CA GLU A 153 -12.76 -6.85 -47.79
C GLU A 153 -11.45 -6.06 -48.06
N LYS A 154 -11.55 -4.85 -48.61
CA LYS A 154 -10.40 -3.98 -48.90
C LYS A 154 -10.13 -2.90 -47.84
N SER A 155 -10.67 -3.07 -46.66
CA SER A 155 -10.50 -2.11 -45.56
C SER A 155 -9.20 -2.32 -44.80
N SER A 156 -8.62 -1.22 -44.32
CA SER A 156 -7.45 -1.21 -43.42
C SER A 156 -7.77 -1.77 -42.03
N GLU A 157 -9.04 -2.05 -41.71
CA GLU A 157 -9.47 -2.60 -40.42
C GLU A 157 -9.52 -4.14 -40.43
N GLN A 158 -9.12 -4.81 -41.49
CA GLN A 158 -8.97 -6.26 -41.47
C GLN A 158 -7.81 -6.68 -40.59
N PRO A 159 -7.95 -7.74 -39.76
CA PRO A 159 -6.83 -8.31 -39.05
C PRO A 159 -5.80 -8.77 -40.09
N GLN A 160 -4.62 -8.17 -40.08
CA GLN A 160 -3.48 -8.65 -40.86
C GLN A 160 -3.11 -10.02 -40.31
N THR A 161 -3.41 -11.07 -41.04
CA THR A 161 -2.70 -12.33 -40.94
C THR A 161 -1.26 -12.02 -41.34
N GLU A 162 -0.33 -12.06 -40.40
CA GLU A 162 1.10 -11.99 -40.67
C GLU A 162 1.50 -13.19 -41.55
N ASN A 163 1.45 -12.99 -42.89
CA ASN A 163 2.17 -13.82 -43.80
C ASN A 163 3.62 -13.43 -43.80
N THR A 164 4.40 -14.09 -42.98
CA THR A 164 5.84 -14.19 -43.18
C THR A 164 6.12 -15.01 -44.45
N SER A 165 6.22 -14.29 -45.54
CA SER A 165 6.80 -14.81 -46.78
C SER A 165 8.32 -14.77 -46.67
N ASN A 166 8.95 -15.91 -46.56
CA ASN A 166 10.27 -16.11 -47.17
C ASN A 166 10.39 -17.50 -47.76
N SER A 167 10.34 -17.47 -49.09
CA SER A 167 11.12 -18.19 -50.13
C SER A 167 11.60 -19.61 -49.85
N THR A 168 11.06 -20.49 -50.68
CA THR A 168 11.74 -21.48 -51.59
C THR A 168 12.75 -22.44 -50.93
N GLU A 169 12.53 -23.71 -50.93
CA GLU A 169 12.67 -24.74 -51.97
C GLU A 169 12.39 -26.16 -51.42
N GLN A 170 11.53 -26.82 -52.16
CA GLN A 170 11.57 -28.23 -52.60
C GLN A 170 12.03 -29.38 -51.71
N THR A 171 11.11 -30.24 -51.58
CA THR A 171 11.07 -31.70 -51.90
C THR A 171 11.18 -32.71 -50.79
N THR A 172 10.17 -33.52 -50.84
CA THR A 172 10.00 -34.99 -50.66
C THR A 172 9.59 -35.50 -49.27
N ASN A 173 8.30 -35.91 -49.30
CA ASN A 173 7.71 -37.15 -48.76
C ASN A 173 8.39 -37.87 -47.57
N THR A 174 7.68 -37.99 -46.45
CA THR A 174 6.97 -39.26 -46.13
C THR A 174 6.22 -39.14 -44.79
N GLU A 175 4.95 -39.44 -44.87
CA GLU A 175 4.00 -39.92 -43.89
C GLU A 175 4.40 -40.04 -42.41
N SER A 176 3.71 -39.25 -41.58
CA SER A 176 2.82 -39.84 -40.56
C SER A 176 2.02 -38.70 -39.88
N THR A 177 0.83 -38.51 -40.34
CA THR A 177 -0.21 -37.65 -39.75
C THR A 177 -0.70 -38.30 -38.46
N ILE A 178 -0.29 -37.72 -37.32
CA ILE A 178 -1.10 -37.77 -36.12
C ILE A 178 -1.81 -36.41 -36.04
N THR A 179 -3.07 -36.39 -36.39
CA THR A 179 -3.99 -35.27 -36.27
C THR A 179 -4.03 -34.86 -34.80
N ALA A 180 -3.36 -33.78 -34.45
CA ALA A 180 -3.58 -33.08 -33.18
C ALA A 180 -5.04 -32.61 -33.16
N ALA A 181 -5.84 -33.17 -32.27
CA ALA A 181 -7.20 -32.72 -32.01
C ALA A 181 -7.14 -31.22 -31.69
N LYS A 182 -7.90 -30.40 -32.42
CA LYS A 182 -8.09 -28.99 -32.10
C LYS A 182 -8.65 -28.90 -30.66
N THR A 183 -7.97 -28.21 -29.75
CA THR A 183 -8.38 -28.01 -28.36
C THR A 183 -8.75 -26.53 -28.11
N PRO A 184 -9.84 -26.03 -28.77
CA PRO A 184 -10.15 -24.61 -28.77
C PRO A 184 -10.51 -24.07 -27.38
N ALA A 185 -11.10 -24.88 -26.49
CA ALA A 185 -11.45 -24.43 -25.16
C ALA A 185 -10.24 -24.39 -24.19
N LEU A 186 -9.30 -25.35 -24.32
CA LEU A 186 -8.03 -25.31 -23.55
C LEU A 186 -7.21 -24.10 -23.97
N ASP A 187 -7.06 -23.83 -25.25
CA ASP A 187 -6.27 -22.70 -25.75
C ASP A 187 -6.88 -21.34 -25.35
N GLN A 188 -8.23 -21.30 -25.25
CA GLN A 188 -8.94 -20.06 -24.93
C GLN A 188 -9.00 -19.75 -23.42
N TYR A 189 -9.13 -20.77 -22.57
CA TYR A 189 -9.40 -20.61 -21.13
C TYR A 189 -8.26 -21.07 -20.24
N THR A 190 -7.14 -21.57 -20.80
CA THR A 190 -6.00 -22.00 -20.00
C THR A 190 -4.68 -21.50 -20.57
N ILE A 191 -3.68 -21.40 -19.67
CA ILE A 191 -2.29 -21.08 -20.03
C ILE A 191 -1.44 -22.32 -19.81
N ASN A 192 -0.74 -22.81 -20.86
CA ASN A 192 0.16 -23.95 -20.73
C ASN A 192 1.48 -23.54 -20.05
N LEU A 193 1.58 -23.81 -18.74
CA LEU A 193 2.77 -23.48 -17.95
C LEU A 193 3.99 -24.31 -18.36
N THR A 194 3.81 -25.55 -18.79
CA THR A 194 4.93 -26.41 -19.23
C THR A 194 5.55 -25.89 -20.52
N GLU A 195 4.72 -25.38 -21.44
CA GLU A 195 5.16 -24.73 -22.69
C GLU A 195 5.90 -23.42 -22.38
N LYS A 196 5.30 -22.59 -21.53
CA LYS A 196 5.91 -21.34 -21.03
C LYS A 196 7.26 -21.59 -20.37
N ALA A 197 7.39 -22.68 -19.59
CA ALA A 197 8.65 -23.10 -18.98
C ALA A 197 9.71 -23.48 -20.01
N LYS A 198 9.34 -24.21 -21.08
CA LYS A 198 10.25 -24.58 -22.16
C LYS A 198 10.76 -23.38 -22.95
N GLN A 199 9.91 -22.36 -23.09
CA GLN A 199 10.25 -21.10 -23.78
C GLN A 199 11.08 -20.14 -22.90
N GLY A 200 11.36 -20.51 -21.63
CA GLY A 200 12.09 -19.65 -20.69
C GLY A 200 11.27 -18.47 -20.12
N GLY A 201 9.94 -18.54 -20.24
CA GLY A 201 9.03 -17.49 -19.78
C GLY A 201 8.60 -17.62 -18.30
N ILE A 202 9.22 -18.51 -17.53
CA ILE A 202 8.98 -18.69 -16.10
C ILE A 202 10.27 -18.37 -15.34
N ASP A 203 10.15 -17.56 -14.29
CA ASP A 203 11.26 -17.20 -13.42
C ASP A 203 11.81 -18.40 -12.63
N PRO A 204 13.10 -18.42 -12.28
CA PRO A 204 13.68 -19.47 -11.46
C PRO A 204 13.01 -19.53 -10.09
N VAL A 205 12.58 -20.71 -9.67
CA VAL A 205 11.95 -20.95 -8.36
C VAL A 205 12.95 -21.63 -7.45
N ILE A 206 13.32 -20.96 -6.36
CA ILE A 206 14.27 -21.43 -5.33
C ILE A 206 13.55 -21.43 -3.97
N GLY A 207 13.99 -22.29 -3.05
CA GLY A 207 13.50 -22.35 -1.67
C GLY A 207 12.11 -22.96 -1.51
N ARG A 208 11.62 -23.66 -2.54
CA ARG A 208 10.32 -24.36 -2.55
C ARG A 208 10.45 -25.86 -2.92
N GLU A 209 11.66 -26.39 -2.80
CA GLU A 209 11.98 -27.77 -3.18
C GLU A 209 11.15 -28.78 -2.40
N PHE A 210 10.89 -28.52 -1.13
CA PHE A 210 10.13 -29.41 -0.26
C PHE A 210 8.67 -29.48 -0.69
N GLU A 211 8.02 -28.34 -0.91
CA GLU A 211 6.63 -28.26 -1.34
C GLU A 211 6.45 -28.90 -2.74
N ILE A 212 7.40 -28.63 -3.66
CA ILE A 212 7.38 -29.23 -5.01
C ILE A 212 7.53 -30.75 -4.91
N ARG A 213 8.43 -31.24 -4.05
CA ARG A 213 8.60 -32.68 -3.83
C ARG A 213 7.33 -33.33 -3.24
N LEU A 214 6.73 -32.67 -2.25
CA LEU A 214 5.48 -33.13 -1.65
C LEU A 214 4.34 -33.19 -2.68
N MET A 215 4.26 -32.18 -3.57
CA MET A 215 3.30 -32.22 -4.69
C MET A 215 3.55 -33.39 -5.63
N LEU A 216 4.81 -33.65 -5.99
CA LEU A 216 5.16 -34.81 -6.84
C LEU A 216 4.75 -36.11 -6.16
N ASP A 217 5.02 -36.27 -4.86
CA ASP A 217 4.62 -37.46 -4.09
C ASP A 217 3.10 -37.66 -4.07
N ILE A 218 2.34 -36.56 -3.92
CA ILE A 218 0.87 -36.60 -3.95
C ILE A 218 0.36 -36.96 -5.35
N LEU A 219 0.89 -36.35 -6.39
CA LEU A 219 0.49 -36.61 -7.79
C LEU A 219 0.77 -38.07 -8.21
N MET A 220 1.73 -38.75 -7.60
CA MET A 220 2.07 -40.15 -7.85
C MET A 220 1.17 -41.15 -7.12
N ARG A 221 0.33 -40.68 -6.16
CA ARG A 221 -0.57 -41.55 -5.40
C ARG A 221 -1.71 -42.10 -6.27
N ARG A 222 -2.19 -43.27 -5.90
CA ARG A 222 -3.36 -43.86 -6.54
C ARG A 222 -4.69 -43.21 -6.12
N ARG A 223 -4.74 -42.70 -4.88
CA ARG A 223 -5.92 -42.01 -4.31
C ARG A 223 -5.45 -40.75 -3.61
N GLN A 224 -6.31 -39.74 -3.49
CA GLN A 224 -5.96 -38.44 -2.96
C GLN A 224 -4.72 -37.86 -3.68
N ASN A 225 -4.77 -37.89 -4.99
CA ASN A 225 -3.68 -37.49 -5.89
C ASN A 225 -3.79 -36.06 -6.41
N ASN A 226 -4.66 -35.22 -5.80
CA ASN A 226 -4.77 -33.81 -6.12
C ASN A 226 -4.20 -32.99 -4.96
N PRO A 227 -3.08 -32.30 -5.11
CA PRO A 227 -2.57 -31.41 -4.09
C PRO A 227 -3.40 -30.13 -4.05
N ILE A 228 -3.63 -29.60 -2.84
CA ILE A 228 -4.15 -28.26 -2.61
C ILE A 228 -3.14 -27.46 -1.80
N LEU A 229 -2.63 -26.40 -2.41
CA LEU A 229 -1.69 -25.47 -1.80
C LEU A 229 -2.46 -24.52 -0.90
N THR A 230 -2.12 -24.50 0.39
CA THR A 230 -2.73 -23.61 1.36
C THR A 230 -1.70 -22.69 1.96
N GLY A 231 -1.98 -21.41 2.02
CA GLY A 231 -1.06 -20.41 2.58
C GLY A 231 -1.61 -19.00 2.41
N GLU A 232 -1.04 -18.06 3.14
CA GLU A 232 -1.44 -16.65 3.05
C GLU A 232 -1.16 -16.07 1.65
N PRO A 233 -1.85 -14.97 1.25
CA PRO A 233 -1.55 -14.28 0.00
C PRO A 233 -0.09 -13.78 -0.01
N GLY A 234 0.59 -13.91 -1.17
CA GLY A 234 1.96 -13.43 -1.33
C GLY A 234 3.07 -14.39 -0.88
N VAL A 235 2.75 -15.57 -0.31
CA VAL A 235 3.79 -16.56 0.06
C VAL A 235 4.37 -17.33 -1.14
N GLY A 236 3.86 -17.15 -2.35
CA GLY A 236 4.37 -17.79 -3.57
C GLY A 236 3.75 -19.15 -3.88
N LYS A 237 2.45 -19.36 -3.60
CA LYS A 237 1.74 -20.59 -3.98
C LYS A 237 1.82 -20.90 -5.47
N THR A 238 1.61 -19.88 -6.31
CA THR A 238 1.68 -19.99 -7.78
C THR A 238 3.11 -20.31 -8.23
N ALA A 239 4.13 -19.72 -7.60
CA ALA A 239 5.54 -20.02 -7.88
C ALA A 239 5.89 -21.51 -7.61
N VAL A 240 5.29 -22.15 -6.60
CA VAL A 240 5.49 -23.59 -6.33
C VAL A 240 5.00 -24.42 -7.53
N VAL A 241 3.88 -24.03 -8.14
CA VAL A 241 3.33 -24.70 -9.33
C VAL A 241 4.18 -24.43 -10.56
N GLU A 242 4.65 -23.21 -10.73
CA GLU A 242 5.60 -22.83 -11.80
C GLU A 242 6.92 -23.57 -11.66
N GLY A 243 7.43 -23.76 -10.42
CA GLY A 243 8.59 -24.60 -10.15
C GLY A 243 8.39 -26.07 -10.54
N LEU A 244 7.18 -26.59 -10.35
CA LEU A 244 6.82 -27.94 -10.85
C LEU A 244 6.85 -27.97 -12.38
N ALA A 245 6.31 -26.96 -13.06
CA ALA A 245 6.34 -26.84 -14.53
C ALA A 245 7.78 -26.80 -15.05
N LEU A 246 8.68 -26.05 -14.39
CA LEU A 246 10.10 -26.03 -14.72
C LEU A 246 10.75 -27.40 -14.59
N LYS A 247 10.49 -28.14 -13.50
CA LYS A 247 11.03 -29.51 -13.32
C LYS A 247 10.50 -30.49 -14.36
N ILE A 248 9.22 -30.35 -14.77
CA ILE A 248 8.65 -31.17 -15.85
C ILE A 248 9.36 -30.84 -17.16
N ALA A 249 9.51 -29.55 -17.50
CA ALA A 249 10.17 -29.11 -18.72
C ALA A 249 11.63 -29.57 -18.81
N GLN A 250 12.33 -29.60 -17.67
CA GLN A 250 13.72 -30.08 -17.55
C GLN A 250 13.84 -31.63 -17.50
N GLY A 251 12.73 -32.36 -17.42
CA GLY A 251 12.71 -33.81 -17.30
C GLY A 251 13.14 -34.34 -15.90
N LEU A 252 13.23 -33.45 -14.89
CA LEU A 252 13.61 -33.75 -13.52
C LEU A 252 12.45 -34.26 -12.65
N VAL A 253 11.58 -35.06 -13.25
CA VAL A 253 10.39 -35.63 -12.62
C VAL A 253 10.33 -37.15 -12.87
N PRO A 254 9.57 -37.91 -12.07
CA PRO A 254 9.33 -39.31 -12.32
C PRO A 254 8.78 -39.59 -13.73
N GLU A 255 9.10 -40.76 -14.31
CA GLU A 255 8.71 -41.10 -15.67
C GLU A 255 7.23 -40.93 -16.00
N ALA A 256 6.37 -41.20 -15.03
CA ALA A 256 4.92 -41.05 -15.18
C ALA A 256 4.46 -39.56 -15.36
N LEU A 257 5.32 -38.59 -15.06
CA LEU A 257 5.04 -37.16 -15.17
C LEU A 257 5.86 -36.46 -16.26
N LYS A 258 6.80 -37.12 -16.95
CA LYS A 258 7.64 -36.50 -17.98
C LYS A 258 6.88 -35.95 -19.17
N ASN A 259 5.77 -36.59 -19.56
CA ASN A 259 4.95 -36.20 -20.72
C ASN A 259 3.67 -35.45 -20.32
N VAL A 260 3.58 -35.00 -19.06
CA VAL A 260 2.43 -34.28 -18.57
C VAL A 260 2.53 -32.81 -18.94
N GLN A 261 1.40 -32.23 -19.38
CA GLN A 261 1.23 -30.79 -19.56
C GLN A 261 0.53 -30.20 -18.35
N LEU A 262 1.05 -29.10 -17.84
CA LEU A 262 0.47 -28.36 -16.75
C LEU A 262 -0.20 -27.10 -17.29
N HIS A 263 -1.52 -27.01 -17.14
CA HIS A 263 -2.32 -25.89 -17.62
C HIS A 263 -2.91 -25.12 -16.44
N SER A 264 -2.71 -23.81 -16.42
CA SER A 264 -3.35 -22.91 -15.46
C SER A 264 -4.70 -22.46 -15.99
N LEU A 265 -5.76 -22.70 -15.25
CA LEU A 265 -7.13 -22.31 -15.61
C LEU A 265 -7.35 -20.83 -15.28
N ASP A 266 -7.75 -20.05 -16.29
CA ASP A 266 -8.08 -18.63 -16.10
C ASP A 266 -9.58 -18.48 -15.76
N MET A 267 -9.85 -18.27 -14.47
CA MET A 267 -11.21 -18.08 -13.96
C MET A 267 -11.84 -16.79 -14.46
N GLY A 268 -11.04 -15.76 -14.72
CA GLY A 268 -11.50 -14.48 -15.26
C GLY A 268 -12.04 -14.63 -16.67
N LEU A 269 -11.32 -15.35 -17.54
CA LEU A 269 -11.76 -15.63 -18.92
C LEU A 269 -12.98 -16.54 -18.97
N LEU A 270 -13.08 -17.52 -18.07
CA LEU A 270 -14.26 -18.38 -17.96
C LEU A 270 -15.53 -17.60 -17.56
N GLN A 271 -15.39 -16.62 -16.68
CA GLN A 271 -16.51 -15.80 -16.17
C GLN A 271 -16.80 -14.59 -17.07
N ALA A 272 -15.83 -14.10 -17.83
CA ALA A 272 -15.98 -12.94 -18.69
C ALA A 272 -17.08 -13.18 -19.75
N GLY A 273 -18.14 -12.35 -19.72
CA GLY A 273 -19.27 -12.44 -20.64
C GLY A 273 -20.27 -13.56 -20.38
N ALA A 274 -20.10 -14.39 -19.35
CA ALA A 274 -21.05 -15.43 -18.95
C ALA A 274 -22.27 -14.84 -18.20
N SER A 275 -22.96 -13.89 -18.83
CA SER A 275 -24.17 -13.26 -18.26
C SER A 275 -25.41 -14.16 -18.35
N VAL A 276 -25.38 -15.22 -19.15
CA VAL A 276 -26.45 -16.19 -19.28
C VAL A 276 -26.18 -17.39 -18.38
N LYS A 277 -27.16 -17.76 -17.57
CA LYS A 277 -27.10 -18.92 -16.68
C LYS A 277 -26.71 -20.18 -17.46
N GLY A 278 -25.63 -20.83 -17.06
CA GLY A 278 -25.12 -22.07 -17.71
C GLY A 278 -23.99 -21.88 -18.72
N GLU A 279 -23.65 -20.67 -19.15
CA GLU A 279 -22.55 -20.47 -20.10
C GLU A 279 -21.18 -20.76 -19.47
N PHE A 280 -20.95 -20.28 -18.25
CA PHE A 280 -19.77 -20.61 -17.46
C PHE A 280 -19.64 -22.14 -17.25
N GLU A 281 -20.75 -22.79 -16.90
CA GLU A 281 -20.79 -24.24 -16.70
C GLU A 281 -20.45 -25.00 -18.01
N ASN A 282 -20.96 -24.53 -19.14
CA ASN A 282 -20.69 -25.12 -20.44
C ASN A 282 -19.22 -24.96 -20.86
N ARG A 283 -18.61 -23.77 -20.63
CA ARG A 283 -17.19 -23.53 -20.92
C ARG A 283 -16.29 -24.43 -20.06
N LEU A 284 -16.56 -24.51 -18.76
CA LEU A 284 -15.82 -25.39 -17.88
C LEU A 284 -15.98 -26.87 -18.27
N LYS A 285 -17.18 -27.28 -18.67
CA LYS A 285 -17.45 -28.64 -19.12
C LYS A 285 -16.69 -28.96 -20.42
N GLN A 286 -16.59 -28.01 -21.35
CA GLN A 286 -15.78 -28.16 -22.56
C GLN A 286 -14.30 -28.33 -22.24
N VAL A 287 -13.75 -27.49 -21.34
CA VAL A 287 -12.36 -27.63 -20.88
C VAL A 287 -12.13 -29.03 -20.26
N ILE A 288 -13.01 -29.50 -19.37
CA ILE A 288 -12.89 -30.84 -18.77
C ILE A 288 -12.92 -31.94 -19.86
N GLN A 289 -13.81 -31.85 -20.83
CA GLN A 289 -13.90 -32.82 -21.95
C GLN A 289 -12.65 -32.82 -22.83
N GLU A 290 -12.08 -31.66 -23.14
CA GLU A 290 -10.85 -31.57 -23.90
C GLU A 290 -9.64 -32.09 -23.09
N VAL A 291 -9.56 -31.83 -21.77
CA VAL A 291 -8.53 -32.43 -20.90
C VAL A 291 -8.61 -33.96 -20.94
N GLN A 292 -9.82 -34.51 -20.89
CA GLN A 292 -10.04 -35.97 -20.94
C GLN A 292 -9.71 -36.59 -22.29
N ALA A 293 -9.98 -35.85 -23.39
CA ALA A 293 -9.73 -36.30 -24.75
C ALA A 293 -8.29 -36.07 -25.25
N SER A 294 -7.47 -35.38 -24.48
CA SER A 294 -6.09 -35.03 -24.83
C SER A 294 -5.20 -36.27 -24.96
N ALA A 295 -4.38 -36.29 -26.02
CA ALA A 295 -3.38 -37.34 -26.24
C ALA A 295 -2.25 -37.35 -25.18
N HIS A 296 -1.99 -36.20 -24.56
CA HIS A 296 -1.03 -36.04 -23.46
C HIS A 296 -1.77 -35.87 -22.13
N PRO A 297 -1.32 -36.50 -21.05
CA PRO A 297 -1.92 -36.28 -19.74
C PRO A 297 -1.81 -34.80 -19.34
N ILE A 298 -2.92 -34.19 -18.94
CA ILE A 298 -3.00 -32.79 -18.52
C ILE A 298 -3.28 -32.74 -17.03
N ILE A 299 -2.57 -31.87 -16.32
CA ILE A 299 -2.86 -31.47 -14.93
C ILE A 299 -3.36 -30.03 -14.99
N LEU A 300 -4.54 -29.82 -14.39
CA LEU A 300 -5.14 -28.48 -14.32
C LEU A 300 -4.73 -27.80 -13.02
N PHE A 301 -4.14 -26.62 -13.11
CA PHE A 301 -3.92 -25.75 -11.98
C PHE A 301 -5.06 -24.74 -11.85
N ILE A 302 -5.63 -24.65 -10.66
CA ILE A 302 -6.73 -23.75 -10.34
C ILE A 302 -6.26 -22.85 -9.19
N ASP A 303 -5.94 -21.61 -9.53
CA ASP A 303 -5.66 -20.61 -8.52
C ASP A 303 -6.96 -20.06 -7.93
N GLU A 304 -6.93 -19.60 -6.67
CA GLU A 304 -8.13 -19.15 -5.95
C GLU A 304 -9.30 -20.14 -6.05
N ALA A 305 -9.03 -21.43 -5.85
CA ALA A 305 -10.00 -22.52 -6.08
C ALA A 305 -11.28 -22.38 -5.24
N HIS A 306 -11.28 -21.59 -4.18
CA HIS A 306 -12.45 -21.25 -3.39
C HIS A 306 -13.52 -20.52 -4.21
N THR A 307 -13.13 -19.77 -5.24
CA THR A 307 -14.06 -19.05 -6.13
C THR A 307 -14.98 -20.00 -6.90
N MET A 308 -14.56 -21.25 -7.07
CA MET A 308 -15.38 -22.30 -7.71
C MET A 308 -16.43 -22.92 -6.78
N ILE A 309 -16.33 -22.71 -5.47
CA ILE A 309 -17.13 -23.42 -4.45
C ILE A 309 -18.15 -22.48 -3.76
N GLY A 310 -18.70 -21.50 -4.45
CA GLY A 310 -19.81 -20.73 -3.89
C GLY A 310 -19.47 -19.36 -3.31
N ALA A 311 -18.39 -18.75 -3.71
CA ALA A 311 -18.02 -17.37 -3.31
C ALA A 311 -18.71 -16.27 -4.12
N GLY A 312 -19.94 -16.46 -4.61
CA GLY A 312 -20.52 -15.41 -5.43
C GLY A 312 -22.01 -15.46 -5.66
N GLY A 313 -22.82 -15.55 -4.60
CA GLY A 313 -24.26 -15.41 -4.80
C GLY A 313 -25.10 -16.27 -3.86
N GLN A 314 -26.42 -16.08 -3.88
CA GLN A 314 -27.37 -16.88 -3.14
C GLN A 314 -27.13 -18.38 -3.35
N ALA A 315 -27.25 -19.18 -2.29
CA ALA A 315 -27.09 -20.63 -2.29
C ALA A 315 -27.80 -21.27 -3.50
N GLY A 316 -27.02 -21.88 -4.41
CA GLY A 316 -27.52 -22.53 -5.63
C GLY A 316 -27.15 -21.85 -6.96
N GLN A 317 -26.43 -20.72 -6.98
CA GLN A 317 -25.93 -20.08 -8.20
C GLN A 317 -24.40 -20.31 -8.34
N ASN A 318 -23.98 -20.91 -9.45
CA ASN A 318 -22.59 -21.13 -9.90
C ASN A 318 -21.74 -22.09 -9.04
N ASP A 319 -22.23 -23.28 -8.76
CA ASP A 319 -21.45 -24.33 -8.11
C ASP A 319 -20.65 -25.13 -9.15
N ALA A 320 -19.54 -24.54 -9.64
CA ALA A 320 -18.58 -25.22 -10.53
C ALA A 320 -17.99 -26.50 -9.87
N ALA A 321 -17.96 -26.53 -8.55
CA ALA A 321 -17.53 -27.71 -7.81
C ALA A 321 -18.38 -28.94 -8.14
N ASN A 322 -19.68 -28.80 -8.39
CA ASN A 322 -20.54 -29.89 -8.75
C ASN A 322 -20.21 -30.52 -10.11
N LEU A 323 -19.58 -29.76 -11.02
CA LEU A 323 -19.09 -30.27 -12.31
C LEU A 323 -17.74 -30.98 -12.16
N LEU A 324 -16.88 -30.48 -11.29
CA LEU A 324 -15.55 -31.06 -11.03
C LEU A 324 -15.64 -32.33 -10.15
N LYS A 325 -16.53 -32.37 -9.16
CA LYS A 325 -16.66 -33.50 -8.22
C LYS A 325 -16.78 -34.87 -8.89
N PRO A 326 -17.61 -35.09 -9.95
CA PRO A 326 -17.69 -36.36 -10.64
C PRO A 326 -16.38 -36.75 -11.36
N ALA A 327 -15.74 -35.80 -12.04
CA ALA A 327 -14.47 -36.04 -12.76
C ALA A 327 -13.32 -36.35 -11.82
N LEU A 328 -13.21 -35.61 -10.70
CA LEU A 328 -12.26 -35.86 -9.63
C LEU A 328 -12.55 -37.20 -8.92
N ALA A 329 -13.84 -37.56 -8.76
CA ALA A 329 -14.23 -38.81 -8.13
C ALA A 329 -13.84 -40.02 -8.95
N ARG A 330 -13.93 -39.96 -10.28
CA ARG A 330 -13.54 -41.05 -11.20
C ARG A 330 -12.04 -41.09 -11.46
N GLY A 331 -11.29 -40.06 -11.04
CA GLY A 331 -9.85 -39.92 -11.33
C GLY A 331 -9.55 -39.54 -12.78
N GLU A 332 -10.55 -39.03 -13.49
CA GLU A 332 -10.46 -38.62 -14.90
C GLU A 332 -9.80 -37.24 -15.05
N LEU A 333 -9.76 -36.46 -13.96
CA LEU A 333 -9.16 -35.14 -13.91
C LEU A 333 -8.14 -35.10 -12.77
N ARG A 334 -6.90 -34.71 -13.08
CA ARG A 334 -5.87 -34.37 -12.11
C ARG A 334 -5.79 -32.87 -11.97
N THR A 335 -5.83 -32.41 -10.71
CA THR A 335 -5.92 -30.98 -10.42
C THR A 335 -4.96 -30.60 -9.30
N ILE A 336 -4.31 -29.46 -9.47
CA ILE A 336 -3.61 -28.74 -8.40
C ILE A 336 -4.46 -27.55 -8.07
N ALA A 337 -4.81 -27.35 -6.81
CA ALA A 337 -5.58 -26.20 -6.34
C ALA A 337 -4.72 -25.29 -5.48
N ALA A 338 -4.99 -24.00 -5.45
CA ALA A 338 -4.39 -23.05 -4.51
C ALA A 338 -5.48 -22.22 -3.85
N THR A 339 -5.33 -21.95 -2.55
CA THR A 339 -6.27 -21.16 -1.76
C THR A 339 -5.60 -20.68 -0.47
N THR A 340 -6.24 -19.82 0.30
CA THR A 340 -5.80 -19.48 1.66
C THR A 340 -6.22 -20.55 2.66
N TRP A 341 -5.59 -20.55 3.84
CA TRP A 341 -5.95 -21.51 4.89
C TRP A 341 -7.39 -21.33 5.39
N ALA A 342 -7.84 -20.08 5.53
CA ALA A 342 -9.21 -19.77 5.95
C ALA A 342 -10.25 -20.27 4.94
N GLU A 343 -10.02 -20.02 3.66
CA GLU A 343 -10.90 -20.47 2.57
C GLU A 343 -10.91 -21.99 2.44
N TYR A 344 -9.76 -22.63 2.64
CA TYR A 344 -9.70 -24.10 2.69
C TYR A 344 -10.63 -24.66 3.77
N LYS A 345 -10.53 -24.15 5.00
CA LYS A 345 -11.42 -24.55 6.11
C LYS A 345 -12.88 -24.25 5.82
N GLN A 346 -13.17 -23.11 5.23
CA GLN A 346 -14.53 -22.68 4.96
C GLN A 346 -15.21 -23.49 3.86
N TYR A 347 -14.52 -23.79 2.76
CA TYR A 347 -15.10 -24.33 1.52
C TYR A 347 -14.71 -25.77 1.22
N PHE A 348 -13.47 -26.19 1.49
CA PHE A 348 -12.98 -27.54 1.15
C PHE A 348 -13.13 -28.54 2.28
N GLU A 349 -12.76 -28.17 3.50
CA GLU A 349 -12.78 -29.08 4.63
C GLU A 349 -14.20 -29.53 4.99
N LYS A 350 -15.18 -28.63 4.87
CA LYS A 350 -16.58 -28.91 5.13
C LYS A 350 -17.24 -29.82 4.08
N ASP A 351 -16.69 -29.89 2.88
CA ASP A 351 -17.20 -30.76 1.81
C ASP A 351 -16.49 -32.11 1.84
N ALA A 352 -17.15 -33.11 2.34
CA ALA A 352 -16.63 -34.48 2.46
C ALA A 352 -16.23 -35.12 1.12
N ALA A 353 -16.78 -34.65 -0.02
CA ALA A 353 -16.42 -35.15 -1.34
C ALA A 353 -15.09 -34.56 -1.81
N LEU A 354 -14.83 -33.30 -1.51
CA LEU A 354 -13.57 -32.61 -1.87
C LEU A 354 -12.45 -32.96 -0.89
N SER A 355 -12.69 -32.95 0.39
CA SER A 355 -11.66 -33.23 1.42
C SER A 355 -11.06 -34.62 1.27
N ARG A 356 -11.80 -35.61 0.76
CA ARG A 356 -11.30 -36.95 0.45
C ARG A 356 -10.51 -37.06 -0.87
N ARG A 357 -10.46 -35.98 -1.67
CA ARG A 357 -9.82 -35.96 -2.99
C ARG A 357 -8.59 -35.10 -3.04
N PHE A 358 -8.56 -34.07 -2.20
CA PHE A 358 -7.42 -33.15 -2.10
C PHE A 358 -6.56 -33.50 -0.89
N GLN A 359 -5.24 -33.37 -1.09
CA GLN A 359 -4.25 -33.47 -0.02
C GLN A 359 -3.61 -32.08 0.18
N VAL A 360 -3.63 -31.60 1.41
CA VAL A 360 -3.09 -30.27 1.74
C VAL A 360 -1.56 -30.28 1.64
N VAL A 361 -1.05 -29.26 0.98
CA VAL A 361 0.36 -28.86 0.96
C VAL A 361 0.41 -27.45 1.54
N LYS A 362 0.96 -27.30 2.73
CA LYS A 362 1.08 -26.01 3.39
C LYS A 362 2.26 -25.24 2.82
N VAL A 363 2.01 -24.03 2.36
CA VAL A 363 3.04 -23.09 1.88
C VAL A 363 3.13 -21.96 2.89
N GLU A 364 4.18 -21.99 3.69
CA GLU A 364 4.42 -21.00 4.73
C GLU A 364 5.24 -19.81 4.19
N GLU A 365 5.20 -18.69 4.93
CA GLU A 365 6.08 -17.55 4.66
C GLU A 365 7.54 -18.04 4.82
N PRO A 366 8.43 -17.76 3.83
CA PRO A 366 9.83 -18.14 3.92
C PRO A 366 10.55 -17.33 5.00
N THR A 367 11.62 -17.88 5.57
CA THR A 367 12.52 -17.11 6.44
C THR A 367 13.22 -16.02 5.63
N GLU A 368 13.73 -14.98 6.31
CA GLU A 368 14.45 -13.88 5.65
C GLU A 368 15.61 -14.40 4.78
N GLU A 369 16.36 -15.39 5.26
CA GLU A 369 17.48 -15.99 4.50
C GLU A 369 17.01 -16.64 3.20
N VAL A 370 15.96 -17.46 3.28
CA VAL A 370 15.38 -18.11 2.09
C VAL A 370 14.77 -17.09 1.14
N ALA A 371 14.12 -16.04 1.66
CA ALA A 371 13.56 -14.97 0.85
C ALA A 371 14.66 -14.18 0.10
N ILE A 372 15.80 -13.92 0.74
CA ILE A 372 16.97 -13.29 0.08
C ILE A 372 17.45 -14.15 -1.09
N ASP A 373 17.58 -15.47 -0.91
CA ASP A 373 18.01 -16.36 -1.97
C ASP A 373 16.97 -16.45 -3.11
N MET A 374 15.67 -16.44 -2.79
CA MET A 374 14.60 -16.35 -3.79
C MET A 374 14.73 -15.09 -4.65
N LEU A 375 14.95 -13.94 -4.01
CA LEU A 375 15.08 -12.68 -4.72
C LEU A 375 16.37 -12.64 -5.56
N ARG A 376 17.48 -13.15 -5.03
CA ARG A 376 18.73 -13.25 -5.80
C ARG A 376 18.55 -14.00 -7.12
N ALA A 377 17.73 -15.04 -7.13
CA ALA A 377 17.43 -15.79 -8.35
C ALA A 377 16.64 -14.98 -9.38
N MET A 378 15.84 -14.01 -8.95
CA MET A 378 15.04 -13.16 -9.82
C MET A 378 15.84 -11.95 -10.36
N ILE A 379 16.94 -11.57 -9.71
CA ILE A 379 17.72 -10.39 -10.07
C ILE A 379 18.15 -10.33 -11.54
N PRO A 380 18.68 -11.41 -12.16
CA PRO A 380 19.09 -11.34 -13.56
C PRO A 380 17.96 -10.93 -14.50
N VAL A 381 16.75 -11.40 -14.23
CA VAL A 381 15.55 -11.07 -15.01
C VAL A 381 15.17 -9.60 -14.80
N MET A 382 15.14 -9.14 -13.54
CA MET A 382 14.82 -7.75 -13.21
C MET A 382 15.85 -6.77 -13.78
N GLN A 383 17.16 -7.09 -13.65
CA GLN A 383 18.24 -6.28 -14.22
C GLN A 383 18.14 -6.17 -15.74
N SER A 384 17.79 -7.27 -16.42
CA SER A 384 17.58 -7.27 -17.87
C SER A 384 16.36 -6.44 -18.27
N HIS A 385 15.26 -6.53 -17.50
CA HIS A 385 14.02 -5.80 -17.79
C HIS A 385 14.19 -4.28 -17.67
N PHE A 386 14.81 -3.82 -16.57
CA PHE A 386 15.00 -2.39 -16.29
C PHE A 386 16.31 -1.82 -16.85
N ASN A 387 17.20 -2.66 -17.34
CA ASN A 387 18.57 -2.32 -17.76
C ASN A 387 19.35 -1.57 -16.67
N LEU A 388 19.26 -2.05 -15.43
CA LEU A 388 19.84 -1.45 -14.24
C LEU A 388 20.62 -2.48 -13.43
N HIS A 389 21.60 -2.02 -12.66
CA HIS A 389 22.28 -2.86 -11.67
C HIS A 389 21.58 -2.78 -10.31
N ILE A 390 21.35 -3.94 -9.68
CA ILE A 390 20.79 -4.08 -8.34
C ILE A 390 21.87 -4.61 -7.41
N GLU A 391 22.16 -3.88 -6.34
CA GLU A 391 23.15 -4.30 -5.34
C GLU A 391 22.61 -5.44 -4.46
N ASP A 392 23.47 -6.38 -4.06
CA ASP A 392 23.09 -7.43 -3.11
C ASP A 392 22.60 -6.85 -1.77
N GLN A 393 23.23 -5.76 -1.32
CA GLN A 393 22.78 -5.07 -0.10
C GLN A 393 21.36 -4.50 -0.23
N ALA A 394 20.95 -4.08 -1.43
CA ALA A 394 19.57 -3.65 -1.67
C ALA A 394 18.59 -4.81 -1.52
N ILE A 395 18.94 -6.02 -1.95
CA ILE A 395 18.13 -7.21 -1.80
C ILE A 395 17.94 -7.54 -0.31
N ILE A 396 19.05 -7.59 0.43
CA ILE A 396 19.04 -7.85 1.87
C ILE A 396 18.17 -6.81 2.58
N THR A 397 18.38 -5.53 2.27
CA THR A 397 17.60 -4.44 2.86
C THR A 397 16.12 -4.53 2.49
N ALA A 398 15.80 -4.88 1.24
CA ALA A 398 14.41 -5.02 0.79
C ALA A 398 13.68 -6.13 1.56
N VAL A 399 14.33 -7.27 1.80
CA VAL A 399 13.74 -8.35 2.59
C VAL A 399 13.57 -7.95 4.05
N GLN A 400 14.65 -7.51 4.70
CA GLN A 400 14.64 -7.18 6.13
C GLN A 400 13.73 -6.01 6.46
N ALA A 401 13.83 -4.91 5.72
CA ALA A 401 13.03 -3.73 5.98
C ALA A 401 11.55 -3.94 5.59
N SER A 402 11.25 -4.64 4.48
CA SER A 402 9.87 -4.98 4.16
C SER A 402 9.24 -5.93 5.18
N HIS A 403 10.01 -6.91 5.67
CA HIS A 403 9.54 -7.82 6.72
C HIS A 403 9.22 -7.08 8.01
N ARG A 404 10.04 -6.10 8.37
CA ARG A 404 9.92 -5.33 9.60
C ARG A 404 8.85 -4.24 9.55
N TYR A 405 8.75 -3.51 8.44
CA TYR A 405 7.95 -2.28 8.36
C TYR A 405 6.69 -2.42 7.51
N ILE A 406 6.62 -3.38 6.58
CA ILE A 406 5.43 -3.60 5.77
C ILE A 406 4.60 -4.73 6.37
N SER A 407 3.49 -4.35 7.00
CA SER A 407 2.50 -5.26 7.57
C SER A 407 1.42 -5.64 6.54
N GLY A 408 0.75 -6.77 6.76
CA GLY A 408 -0.38 -7.21 5.93
C GLY A 408 -0.04 -7.89 4.61
N ARG A 409 1.24 -7.98 4.25
CA ARG A 409 1.76 -8.77 3.12
C ARG A 409 2.84 -9.74 3.61
N GLN A 410 3.02 -10.84 2.88
CA GLN A 410 4.00 -11.86 3.24
C GLN A 410 5.24 -11.82 2.34
N LEU A 411 6.36 -12.34 2.84
CA LEU A 411 7.52 -12.62 2.00
C LEU A 411 7.21 -13.78 1.03
N PRO A 412 7.79 -13.79 -0.18
CA PRO A 412 8.67 -12.80 -0.78
C PRO A 412 7.96 -11.63 -1.46
N ASP A 413 6.64 -11.66 -1.63
CA ASP A 413 5.85 -10.71 -2.45
C ASP A 413 6.10 -9.24 -2.08
N LYS A 414 6.09 -8.90 -0.78
CA LYS A 414 6.35 -7.53 -0.32
C LYS A 414 7.76 -7.05 -0.68
N ALA A 415 8.78 -7.91 -0.60
CA ALA A 415 10.15 -7.56 -0.92
C ALA A 415 10.36 -7.44 -2.45
N VAL A 416 9.72 -8.32 -3.25
CA VAL A 416 9.69 -8.21 -4.71
C VAL A 416 9.05 -6.90 -5.13
N SER A 417 7.90 -6.54 -4.54
CA SER A 417 7.20 -5.28 -4.85
C SER A 417 8.04 -4.05 -4.53
N VAL A 418 8.82 -4.07 -3.43
CA VAL A 418 9.74 -2.97 -3.06
C VAL A 418 10.87 -2.87 -4.07
N LEU A 419 11.49 -3.99 -4.45
CA LEU A 419 12.58 -4.02 -5.44
C LEU A 419 12.11 -3.58 -6.83
N ASP A 420 10.93 -4.02 -7.26
CA ASP A 420 10.34 -3.62 -8.54
C ASP A 420 10.06 -2.11 -8.57
N THR A 421 9.47 -1.56 -7.49
CA THR A 421 9.25 -0.13 -7.34
C THR A 421 10.56 0.65 -7.32
N ALA A 422 11.60 0.12 -6.64
CA ALA A 422 12.92 0.73 -6.59
C ALA A 422 13.57 0.77 -7.97
N SER A 423 13.50 -0.33 -8.70
CA SER A 423 14.03 -0.43 -10.06
C SER A 423 13.32 0.52 -11.01
N ALA A 424 11.97 0.60 -10.93
CA ALA A 424 11.18 1.55 -11.69
C ALA A 424 11.51 3.01 -11.34
N ARG A 425 11.69 3.33 -10.04
CA ARG A 425 12.06 4.68 -9.58
C ARG A 425 13.45 5.07 -10.09
N VAL A 426 14.43 4.18 -10.00
CA VAL A 426 15.78 4.44 -10.56
C VAL A 426 15.72 4.67 -12.06
N ALA A 427 14.99 3.83 -12.80
CA ALA A 427 14.79 4.00 -14.24
C ALA A 427 14.15 5.35 -14.58
N LEU A 428 13.17 5.79 -13.79
CA LEU A 428 12.54 7.09 -13.96
C LEU A 428 13.52 8.26 -13.72
N THR A 429 14.36 8.20 -12.66
CA THR A 429 15.33 9.28 -12.39
C THR A 429 16.36 9.46 -13.51
N GLN A 430 16.62 8.40 -14.27
CA GLN A 430 17.55 8.42 -15.40
C GLN A 430 16.91 8.94 -16.70
N ASN A 431 15.58 8.86 -16.82
CA ASN A 431 14.86 9.17 -18.06
C ASN A 431 13.88 10.35 -17.97
N ALA A 432 13.56 10.80 -16.75
CA ALA A 432 12.58 11.87 -16.50
C ALA A 432 13.18 12.97 -15.62
N GLN A 433 12.56 14.14 -15.60
CA GLN A 433 12.91 15.22 -14.69
C GLN A 433 12.65 14.81 -13.23
N PRO A 434 13.50 15.26 -12.28
CA PRO A 434 13.26 15.03 -10.85
C PRO A 434 11.97 15.71 -10.37
N VAL A 435 11.24 15.06 -9.47
CA VAL A 435 9.99 15.60 -8.90
C VAL A 435 10.19 16.94 -8.22
N ILE A 436 11.35 17.18 -7.60
CA ILE A 436 11.71 18.46 -6.97
C ILE A 436 11.69 19.58 -8.02
N LEU A 437 12.25 19.33 -9.20
CA LEU A 437 12.28 20.34 -10.27
C LEU A 437 10.89 20.65 -10.80
N ASP A 438 10.02 19.64 -10.92
CA ASP A 438 8.62 19.83 -11.31
C ASP A 438 7.85 20.64 -10.26
N GLN A 439 8.08 20.37 -8.96
CA GLN A 439 7.48 21.13 -7.87
C GLN A 439 7.92 22.60 -7.87
N LEU A 440 9.22 22.86 -8.02
CA LEU A 440 9.74 24.23 -8.09
C LEU A 440 9.18 24.98 -9.30
N LYS A 441 9.09 24.32 -10.48
CA LYS A 441 8.47 24.91 -11.67
C LYS A 441 6.98 25.17 -11.49
N ALA A 442 6.26 24.29 -10.80
CA ALA A 442 4.84 24.51 -10.47
C ALA A 442 4.66 25.68 -9.49
N GLN A 443 5.51 25.80 -8.47
CA GLN A 443 5.51 26.95 -7.56
C GLN A 443 5.82 28.25 -8.31
N GLN A 444 6.82 28.24 -9.18
CA GLN A 444 7.16 29.37 -10.03
C GLN A 444 5.96 29.82 -10.89
N HIS A 445 5.28 28.85 -11.49
CA HIS A 445 4.09 29.14 -12.30
C HIS A 445 2.99 29.80 -11.48
N ASN A 446 2.72 29.29 -10.27
CA ASN A 446 1.71 29.87 -9.37
C ASN A 446 2.08 31.29 -8.94
N LEU A 447 3.34 31.53 -8.54
CA LEU A 447 3.81 32.87 -8.19
C LEU A 447 3.78 33.83 -9.37
N LYS A 448 4.07 33.39 -10.59
CA LYS A 448 3.94 34.18 -11.81
C LYS A 448 2.49 34.58 -12.10
N LEU A 449 1.54 33.66 -11.88
CA LEU A 449 0.10 33.96 -12.00
C LEU A 449 -0.33 34.99 -10.94
N GLU A 450 0.05 34.81 -9.68
CA GLU A 450 -0.22 35.76 -8.60
C GLU A 450 0.37 37.15 -8.94
N HIS A 451 1.62 37.20 -9.39
CA HIS A 451 2.29 38.44 -9.80
C HIS A 451 1.53 39.13 -10.94
N GLN A 452 1.07 38.39 -11.94
CA GLN A 452 0.29 38.98 -13.06
C GLN A 452 -1.03 39.56 -12.56
N ILE A 453 -1.75 38.86 -11.68
CA ILE A 453 -3.03 39.34 -11.13
C ILE A 453 -2.80 40.61 -10.31
N ILE A 454 -1.85 40.61 -9.38
CA ILE A 454 -1.57 41.75 -8.51
C ILE A 454 -1.01 42.94 -9.30
N THR A 455 -0.21 42.68 -10.34
CA THR A 455 0.27 43.76 -11.22
C THR A 455 -0.88 44.44 -11.96
N HIS A 456 -1.84 43.66 -12.45
CA HIS A 456 -3.03 44.23 -13.12
C HIS A 456 -3.91 45.03 -12.14
N GLU A 457 -4.10 44.52 -10.91
CA GLU A 457 -4.83 45.27 -9.86
C GLU A 457 -4.09 46.54 -9.43
N HIS A 458 -2.76 46.45 -9.28
CA HIS A 458 -1.93 47.63 -8.94
C HIS A 458 -1.98 48.74 -9.99
N GLN A 459 -2.12 48.40 -11.27
CA GLN A 459 -2.29 49.39 -12.34
C GLN A 459 -3.62 50.14 -12.22
N GLN A 460 -4.65 49.51 -11.65
CA GLN A 460 -5.96 50.16 -11.42
C GLN A 460 -6.03 50.85 -10.04
N PHE A 461 -5.39 50.27 -9.03
CA PHE A 461 -5.37 50.77 -7.66
C PHE A 461 -3.96 50.58 -7.05
N PRO A 462 -3.18 51.64 -6.81
CA PRO A 462 -1.78 51.52 -6.36
C PRO A 462 -1.69 51.16 -4.86
N ILE A 463 -2.13 49.97 -4.47
CA ILE A 463 -2.22 49.54 -3.08
C ILE A 463 -1.19 48.41 -2.72
N HIS A 464 -0.58 47.73 -3.72
CA HIS A 464 0.16 46.50 -3.52
C HIS A 464 1.69 46.56 -3.73
N HIS A 465 2.33 47.69 -3.44
CA HIS A 465 3.79 47.85 -3.69
C HIS A 465 4.63 46.81 -2.91
N GLU A 466 4.42 46.67 -1.61
CA GLU A 466 5.21 45.76 -0.76
C GLU A 466 5.05 44.28 -1.20
N ARG A 467 3.83 43.89 -1.61
CA ARG A 467 3.56 42.52 -2.07
C ARG A 467 4.20 42.22 -3.42
N LEU A 468 4.24 43.19 -4.34
CA LEU A 468 4.92 43.05 -5.63
C LEU A 468 6.42 42.92 -5.47
N ASP A 469 7.03 43.69 -4.56
CA ASP A 469 8.47 43.60 -4.28
C ASP A 469 8.82 42.25 -3.63
N ASP A 470 7.99 41.77 -2.70
CA ASP A 470 8.14 40.44 -2.08
C ASP A 470 8.02 39.32 -3.13
N LEU A 471 7.01 39.36 -4.01
CA LEU A 471 6.83 38.39 -5.09
C LEU A 471 7.99 38.40 -6.09
N ASN A 472 8.52 39.58 -6.44
CA ASN A 472 9.68 39.68 -7.30
C ASN A 472 10.91 39.04 -6.66
N GLN A 473 11.11 39.22 -5.35
CA GLN A 473 12.20 38.61 -4.60
C GLN A 473 12.05 37.10 -4.49
N GLN A 474 10.83 36.63 -4.23
CA GLN A 474 10.52 35.19 -4.18
C GLN A 474 10.74 34.52 -5.55
N LEU A 475 10.29 35.14 -6.64
CA LEU A 475 10.51 34.66 -8.01
C LEU A 475 12.00 34.61 -8.36
N ALA A 476 12.77 35.63 -8.03
CA ALA A 476 14.20 35.68 -8.30
C ALA A 476 14.97 34.60 -7.54
N ASN A 477 14.61 34.34 -6.27
CA ASN A 477 15.19 33.27 -5.46
C ASN A 477 14.83 31.90 -6.02
N LEU A 478 13.57 31.69 -6.41
CA LEU A 478 13.08 30.43 -6.96
C LEU A 478 13.68 30.15 -8.35
N ASP A 479 13.85 31.18 -9.19
CA ASP A 479 14.52 31.05 -10.50
C ASP A 479 15.97 30.59 -10.34
N LYS A 480 16.69 31.11 -9.34
CA LYS A 480 18.04 30.67 -9.02
C LYS A 480 18.04 29.22 -8.53
N GLU A 481 17.14 28.84 -7.63
CA GLU A 481 17.03 27.50 -7.10
C GLU A 481 16.69 26.46 -8.21
N ILE A 482 15.82 26.83 -9.14
CA ILE A 482 15.50 26.00 -10.33
C ILE A 482 16.76 25.82 -11.18
N GLN A 483 17.49 26.91 -11.47
CA GLN A 483 18.70 26.85 -12.29
C GLN A 483 19.82 26.04 -11.65
N ASP A 484 20.05 26.21 -10.36
CA ASP A 484 21.04 25.44 -9.60
C ASP A 484 20.66 23.94 -9.57
N THR A 485 19.39 23.62 -9.34
CA THR A 485 18.88 22.24 -9.33
C THR A 485 18.95 21.59 -10.71
N GLU A 486 18.61 22.34 -11.77
CA GLU A 486 18.68 21.84 -13.15
C GLU A 486 20.10 21.58 -13.60
N THR A 487 21.04 22.45 -13.22
CA THR A 487 22.47 22.28 -13.50
C THR A 487 23.02 21.06 -12.78
N LYS A 488 22.68 20.88 -11.50
CA LYS A 488 23.06 19.70 -10.70
C LYS A 488 22.51 18.42 -11.32
N TRP A 489 21.24 18.39 -11.68
CA TRP A 489 20.61 17.24 -12.32
C TRP A 489 21.29 16.84 -13.64
N GLN A 490 21.60 17.82 -14.51
CA GLN A 490 22.27 17.54 -15.78
C GLN A 490 23.69 16.99 -15.57
N GLN A 491 24.42 17.49 -14.58
CA GLN A 491 25.77 16.99 -14.25
C GLN A 491 25.70 15.55 -13.70
N GLU A 492 24.77 15.26 -12.77
CA GLU A 492 24.56 13.90 -12.26
C GLU A 492 24.17 12.94 -13.39
N LEU A 493 23.24 13.34 -14.26
CA LEU A 493 22.79 12.51 -15.39
C LEU A 493 23.94 12.21 -16.38
N ALA A 494 24.80 13.18 -16.66
CA ALA A 494 25.96 12.99 -17.52
C ALA A 494 26.94 11.98 -16.93
N LEU A 495 27.24 12.07 -15.63
CA LEU A 495 28.13 11.12 -14.94
C LEU A 495 27.53 9.71 -14.92
N VAL A 496 26.23 9.57 -14.63
CA VAL A 496 25.54 8.27 -14.63
C VAL A 496 25.59 7.63 -16.02
N LYS A 497 25.34 8.39 -17.08
CA LYS A 497 25.44 7.89 -18.46
C LYS A 497 26.87 7.45 -18.83
N GLN A 498 27.89 8.17 -18.39
CA GLN A 498 29.26 7.78 -18.60
C GLN A 498 29.61 6.46 -17.88
N ILE A 499 29.17 6.32 -16.64
CA ILE A 499 29.33 5.08 -15.86
C ILE A 499 28.65 3.89 -16.55
N GLN A 500 27.43 4.08 -17.05
CA GLN A 500 26.71 3.03 -17.77
C GLN A 500 27.40 2.62 -19.07
N GLN A 501 27.89 3.57 -19.83
CA GLN A 501 28.65 3.29 -21.05
C GLN A 501 29.95 2.50 -20.78
N LEU A 502 30.67 2.86 -19.72
CA LEU A 502 31.89 2.13 -19.32
C LEU A 502 31.57 0.73 -18.76
N ASN A 503 30.45 0.55 -18.07
CA ASN A 503 29.99 -0.76 -17.60
C ASN A 503 29.61 -1.71 -18.76
N ALA A 504 29.11 -1.17 -19.87
CA ALA A 504 28.76 -1.96 -21.06
C ALA A 504 29.99 -2.51 -21.80
N HIS A 505 31.16 -1.88 -21.62
CA HIS A 505 32.42 -2.32 -22.20
C HIS A 505 33.29 -3.01 -21.14
N THR A 506 33.32 -4.34 -21.16
CA THR A 506 33.96 -5.21 -20.15
C THR A 506 35.48 -5.26 -20.26
N GLU A 507 36.19 -4.14 -20.23
CA GLU A 507 37.65 -4.11 -20.17
C GLU A 507 38.17 -3.89 -18.74
N GLN A 508 39.26 -4.54 -18.36
CA GLN A 508 39.81 -4.48 -16.99
C GLN A 508 40.27 -3.07 -16.58
N ASP A 509 40.64 -2.21 -17.56
CA ASP A 509 41.07 -0.83 -17.30
C ASP A 509 39.93 0.11 -16.89
N ASN A 510 38.66 -0.25 -17.13
CA ASN A 510 37.52 0.62 -16.81
C ASN A 510 37.18 0.66 -15.32
N LYS A 511 37.65 -0.30 -14.51
CA LYS A 511 37.28 -0.35 -13.07
C LYS A 511 37.79 0.84 -12.26
N THR A 512 39.01 1.30 -12.53
CA THR A 512 39.58 2.47 -11.84
C THR A 512 38.89 3.76 -12.26
N GLN A 513 38.53 3.88 -13.52
CA GLN A 513 37.81 5.03 -14.05
C GLN A 513 36.36 5.10 -13.55
N ILE A 514 35.70 3.96 -13.48
CA ILE A 514 34.34 3.86 -12.89
C ILE A 514 34.36 4.25 -11.39
N ALA A 515 35.39 3.81 -10.65
CA ALA A 515 35.54 4.15 -9.24
C ALA A 515 35.76 5.66 -9.04
N SER A 516 36.54 6.32 -9.90
CA SER A 516 36.70 7.77 -9.83
C SER A 516 35.41 8.53 -10.16
N LEU A 517 34.71 8.13 -11.23
CA LEU A 517 33.44 8.76 -11.60
C LEU A 517 32.36 8.57 -10.52
N ARG A 518 32.35 7.44 -9.81
CA ARG A 518 31.46 7.22 -8.67
C ARG A 518 31.79 8.11 -7.47
N ALA A 519 33.10 8.35 -7.23
CA ALA A 519 33.50 9.28 -6.18
C ALA A 519 33.08 10.72 -6.52
N ASP A 520 33.27 11.14 -7.78
CA ASP A 520 32.81 12.45 -8.26
C ASP A 520 31.30 12.59 -8.17
N LEU A 521 30.54 11.55 -8.56
CA LEU A 521 29.09 11.51 -8.45
C LEU A 521 28.66 11.63 -6.98
N ALA A 522 29.27 10.88 -6.07
CA ALA A 522 28.93 10.92 -4.64
C ALA A 522 29.22 12.29 -4.02
N GLN A 523 30.33 12.95 -4.46
CA GLN A 523 30.64 14.31 -4.01
C GLN A 523 29.62 15.33 -4.51
N LEU A 524 29.18 15.21 -5.76
CA LEU A 524 28.16 16.11 -6.35
C LEU A 524 26.78 15.93 -5.70
N GLN A 525 26.38 14.67 -5.42
CA GLN A 525 25.09 14.33 -4.86
C GLN A 525 24.95 14.80 -3.40
N GLY A 526 25.98 14.66 -2.60
CA GLY A 526 25.95 14.96 -1.17
C GLY A 526 24.88 14.15 -0.43
N GLN A 527 23.96 14.84 0.28
CA GLN A 527 22.88 14.18 1.02
C GLN A 527 21.60 13.98 0.19
N THR A 528 21.47 14.67 -0.95
CA THR A 528 20.26 14.67 -1.78
C THR A 528 20.56 14.30 -3.22
N PRO A 529 20.63 13.01 -3.57
CA PRO A 529 20.83 12.56 -4.94
C PRO A 529 19.58 12.85 -5.79
N LEU A 530 19.78 13.35 -7.01
CA LEU A 530 18.70 13.58 -7.98
C LEU A 530 18.59 12.44 -8.98
N VAL A 531 19.71 11.77 -9.30
CA VAL A 531 19.76 10.66 -10.25
C VAL A 531 20.48 9.47 -9.61
N PHE A 532 19.83 8.33 -9.57
CA PHE A 532 20.43 7.09 -9.06
C PHE A 532 21.09 6.31 -10.18
N GLU A 533 22.35 5.87 -9.98
CA GLU A 533 23.07 4.99 -10.91
C GLU A 533 22.51 3.56 -10.88
N ARG A 534 22.16 3.08 -9.70
CA ARG A 534 21.82 1.69 -9.39
C ARG A 534 20.82 1.60 -8.24
N VAL A 535 20.20 0.45 -8.08
CA VAL A 535 19.35 0.18 -6.93
C VAL A 535 20.22 -0.15 -5.72
N ASN A 536 20.19 0.68 -4.69
CA ASN A 536 20.95 0.54 -3.45
C ASN A 536 20.02 0.49 -2.23
N ALA A 537 20.60 0.24 -1.05
CA ALA A 537 19.85 0.18 0.20
C ALA A 537 19.13 1.50 0.55
N GLN A 538 19.68 2.65 0.15
CA GLN A 538 19.08 3.96 0.43
C GLN A 538 17.72 4.10 -0.25
N ILE A 539 17.63 3.81 -1.55
CA ILE A 539 16.36 3.94 -2.29
C ILE A 539 15.31 2.95 -1.81
N ILE A 540 15.73 1.76 -1.36
CA ILE A 540 14.84 0.80 -0.71
C ILE A 540 14.22 1.41 0.55
N ASN A 541 15.04 2.02 1.41
CA ASN A 541 14.55 2.66 2.63
C ASN A 541 13.65 3.88 2.34
N GLU A 542 13.96 4.66 1.30
CA GLU A 542 13.10 5.78 0.86
C GLU A 542 11.71 5.28 0.42
N ILE A 543 11.64 4.20 -0.36
CA ILE A 543 10.36 3.62 -0.78
C ILE A 543 9.56 3.09 0.40
N ILE A 544 10.21 2.38 1.31
CA ILE A 544 9.54 1.87 2.50
C ILE A 544 9.05 3.04 3.37
N SER A 545 9.84 4.11 3.48
CA SER A 545 9.45 5.35 4.15
C SER A 545 8.19 5.96 3.52
N ASP A 546 8.17 6.06 2.19
CA ASP A 546 7.00 6.58 1.47
C ASP A 546 5.73 5.73 1.69
N TRP A 547 5.88 4.41 1.78
CA TRP A 547 4.75 3.49 1.97
C TRP A 547 4.26 3.42 3.41
N THR A 548 5.18 3.56 4.37
CA THR A 548 4.87 3.37 5.80
C THR A 548 4.75 4.68 6.58
N GLY A 549 5.27 5.78 6.03
CA GLY A 549 5.37 7.06 6.72
C GLY A 549 6.49 7.12 7.77
N ILE A 550 7.33 6.09 7.89
CA ILE A 550 8.44 6.04 8.84
C ILE A 550 9.66 6.76 8.26
N PRO A 551 10.24 7.77 8.93
CA PRO A 551 11.38 8.51 8.40
C PRO A 551 12.60 7.62 8.12
N VAL A 552 13.25 7.84 6.97
CA VAL A 552 14.45 7.07 6.53
C VAL A 552 15.56 7.08 7.59
N GLY A 553 15.77 8.22 8.28
CA GLY A 553 16.78 8.34 9.32
C GLY A 553 16.60 7.37 10.50
N LYS A 554 15.36 6.93 10.77
CA LYS A 554 15.07 5.89 11.78
C LYS A 554 15.33 4.47 11.25
N MET A 555 15.30 4.25 9.95
CA MET A 555 15.56 2.95 9.33
C MET A 555 17.05 2.67 9.11
N VAL A 556 17.82 3.72 8.83
CA VAL A 556 19.27 3.63 8.52
C VAL A 556 20.15 3.63 9.75
N ASN A 557 19.68 4.24 10.86
CA ASN A 557 20.42 4.27 12.09
C ASN A 557 20.64 2.87 12.65
N ASP A 558 21.88 2.59 13.04
CA ASP A 558 22.32 1.36 13.66
C ASP A 558 21.37 1.04 14.86
N GLU A 559 20.59 -0.03 14.76
CA GLU A 559 19.63 -0.46 15.79
C GLU A 559 20.30 -0.55 17.17
N ILE A 560 21.56 -0.96 17.19
CA ILE A 560 22.35 -1.05 18.42
C ILE A 560 22.52 0.32 19.05
N LYS A 561 22.85 1.35 18.27
CA LYS A 561 23.00 2.73 18.76
C LYS A 561 21.68 3.31 19.27
N GLN A 562 20.58 3.01 18.57
CA GLN A 562 19.24 3.44 19.02
C GLN A 562 18.89 2.82 20.37
N ILE A 563 19.14 1.51 20.55
CA ILE A 563 18.85 0.80 21.80
C ILE A 563 19.77 1.29 22.93
N LEU A 564 21.03 1.64 22.64
CA LEU A 564 21.95 2.17 23.65
C LEU A 564 21.54 3.57 24.13
N SER A 565 21.00 4.42 23.24
CA SER A 565 20.52 5.77 23.55
C SER A 565 19.03 5.82 23.94
N LEU A 566 18.35 4.67 24.03
CA LEU A 566 16.91 4.61 24.25
C LEU A 566 16.49 5.21 25.59
N GLU A 567 17.30 5.00 26.64
CA GLU A 567 17.02 5.49 28.00
C GLU A 567 16.99 7.02 28.03
N ASP A 568 17.98 7.67 27.44
CA ASP A 568 18.06 9.13 27.36
C ASP A 568 16.87 9.73 26.63
N LYS A 569 16.54 9.15 25.47
CA LYS A 569 15.41 9.60 24.63
C LYS A 569 14.05 9.42 25.30
N LEU A 570 13.86 8.32 26.01
CA LEU A 570 12.63 8.11 26.79
C LEU A 570 12.55 9.11 27.94
N GLY A 571 13.69 9.44 28.61
CA GLY A 571 13.78 10.40 29.68
C GLY A 571 13.45 11.84 29.26
N GLU A 572 13.71 12.22 28.01
CA GLU A 572 13.30 13.52 27.48
C GLU A 572 11.77 13.68 27.43
N ARG A 573 11.05 12.60 27.22
CA ARG A 573 9.59 12.59 27.06
C ARG A 573 8.86 12.22 28.36
N VAL A 574 9.42 11.27 29.14
CA VAL A 574 8.86 10.75 30.38
C VAL A 574 9.77 11.18 31.55
N MET A 575 9.45 12.30 32.17
CA MET A 575 10.28 12.92 33.20
C MET A 575 10.03 12.33 34.59
N GLY A 576 11.10 12.08 35.34
CA GLY A 576 11.02 11.68 36.74
C GLY A 576 10.66 10.23 37.01
N GLN A 577 10.81 9.35 36.01
CA GLN A 577 10.58 7.92 36.17
C GLN A 577 11.82 7.10 35.77
N ASP A 578 13.00 7.59 36.20
CA ASP A 578 14.29 7.06 35.72
C ASP A 578 14.44 5.56 36.01
N TYR A 579 14.06 5.09 37.21
CA TYR A 579 14.07 3.67 37.52
C TYR A 579 13.18 2.84 36.58
N ALA A 580 11.98 3.33 36.31
CA ALA A 580 11.04 2.63 35.45
C ALA A 580 11.59 2.51 34.03
N LEU A 581 12.18 3.61 33.52
CA LEU A 581 12.78 3.63 32.19
C LEU A 581 14.00 2.71 32.11
N THR A 582 14.87 2.72 33.11
CA THR A 582 16.03 1.81 33.21
C THR A 582 15.59 0.35 33.17
N GLN A 583 14.57 -0.05 33.95
CA GLN A 583 14.05 -1.43 33.95
C GLN A 583 13.46 -1.85 32.61
N LEU A 584 12.70 -0.98 31.96
CA LEU A 584 12.15 -1.21 30.63
C LEU A 584 13.26 -1.39 29.60
N VAL A 585 14.22 -0.47 29.57
CA VAL A 585 15.33 -0.49 28.60
C VAL A 585 16.24 -1.69 28.82
N GLN A 586 16.52 -2.06 30.07
CA GLN A 586 17.28 -3.28 30.37
C GLN A 586 16.59 -4.54 29.83
N GLY A 587 15.27 -4.67 30.02
CA GLY A 587 14.52 -5.78 29.48
C GLY A 587 14.61 -5.83 27.96
N ILE A 588 14.43 -4.72 27.27
CA ILE A 588 14.53 -4.61 25.82
C ILE A 588 15.95 -4.92 25.35
N LYS A 589 17.00 -4.39 26.01
CA LYS A 589 18.40 -4.70 25.69
C LYS A 589 18.69 -6.19 25.78
N THR A 590 18.18 -6.88 26.84
CA THR A 590 18.36 -8.31 27.03
C THR A 590 17.70 -9.14 25.93
N SER A 591 16.47 -8.78 25.56
CA SER A 591 15.73 -9.43 24.47
C SER A 591 16.40 -9.21 23.11
N LYS A 592 16.81 -7.99 22.80
CA LYS A 592 17.50 -7.67 21.53
C LYS A 592 18.88 -8.29 21.42
N ALA A 593 19.56 -8.49 22.53
CA ALA A 593 20.80 -9.27 22.58
C ALA A 593 20.59 -10.80 22.41
N LYS A 594 19.31 -11.24 22.24
CA LYS A 594 18.94 -12.68 22.11
C LYS A 594 19.38 -13.53 23.31
N LEU A 595 19.40 -12.95 24.50
CA LEU A 595 19.76 -13.65 25.75
C LEU A 595 18.53 -14.23 26.45
N GLU A 596 17.32 -13.85 26.06
CA GLU A 596 16.05 -14.41 26.51
C GLU A 596 15.55 -15.50 25.54
N ASP A 597 14.50 -16.23 25.96
CA ASP A 597 13.87 -17.27 25.14
C ASP A 597 13.31 -16.66 23.85
N PRO A 598 13.77 -17.09 22.66
CA PRO A 598 13.34 -16.52 21.38
C PRO A 598 11.86 -16.73 21.07
N ASN A 599 11.17 -17.57 21.83
CA ASN A 599 9.76 -17.82 21.66
C ASN A 599 8.85 -16.89 22.47
N LYS A 600 9.39 -16.04 23.33
CA LYS A 600 8.64 -15.08 24.15
C LYS A 600 8.58 -13.70 23.50
N PRO A 601 7.62 -12.84 23.90
CA PRO A 601 7.62 -11.43 23.52
C PRO A 601 8.90 -10.72 23.97
N GLN A 602 9.27 -9.60 23.33
CA GLN A 602 10.49 -8.85 23.63
C GLN A 602 10.55 -8.28 25.04
N GLY A 603 9.47 -8.33 25.79
CA GLY A 603 9.34 -7.97 27.18
C GLY A 603 7.88 -7.85 27.58
N VAL A 604 7.57 -8.23 28.81
CA VAL A 604 6.25 -8.08 29.41
C VAL A 604 6.40 -7.29 30.70
N PHE A 605 5.85 -6.07 30.71
CA PHE A 605 6.02 -5.11 31.80
C PHE A 605 4.68 -4.70 32.40
N LEU A 606 4.58 -4.74 33.73
CA LEU A 606 3.42 -4.25 34.46
C LEU A 606 3.79 -2.91 35.14
N LEU A 607 3.28 -1.81 34.59
CA LEU A 607 3.49 -0.46 35.10
C LEU A 607 2.43 -0.13 36.17
N ILE A 608 2.87 0.10 37.37
CA ILE A 608 1.97 0.31 38.52
C ILE A 608 2.23 1.69 39.11
N GLY A 609 1.19 2.45 39.39
CA GLY A 609 1.33 3.78 40.02
C GLY A 609 0.08 4.63 39.88
N PRO A 610 0.08 5.83 40.44
CA PRO A 610 -1.02 6.78 40.39
C PRO A 610 -1.40 7.15 38.95
N SER A 611 -2.56 7.77 38.76
CA SER A 611 -2.96 8.27 37.46
C SER A 611 -2.08 9.48 37.07
N GLY A 612 -1.86 9.67 35.78
CA GLY A 612 -1.17 10.85 35.26
C GLY A 612 0.34 10.91 35.48
N VAL A 613 1.01 9.83 35.95
CA VAL A 613 2.47 9.80 36.20
C VAL A 613 3.28 9.41 34.95
N GLY A 614 2.64 9.18 33.77
CA GLY A 614 3.33 8.92 32.51
C GLY A 614 3.30 7.46 32.02
N LYS A 615 2.55 6.53 32.63
CA LYS A 615 2.49 5.11 32.21
C LYS A 615 2.13 4.92 30.73
N THR A 616 1.06 5.54 30.27
CA THR A 616 0.61 5.48 28.87
C THR A 616 1.58 6.23 27.94
N GLU A 617 2.13 7.36 28.39
CA GLU A 617 3.12 8.14 27.65
C GLU A 617 4.40 7.35 27.40
N THR A 618 4.80 6.50 28.36
CA THR A 618 5.95 5.60 28.18
C THR A 618 5.73 4.61 27.06
N ALA A 619 4.52 4.04 26.94
CA ALA A 619 4.18 3.14 25.84
C ALA A 619 4.20 3.84 24.47
N LEU A 620 3.69 5.08 24.42
CA LEU A 620 3.74 5.93 23.22
C LEU A 620 5.18 6.28 22.83
N ALA A 621 5.98 6.72 23.81
CA ALA A 621 7.38 7.04 23.59
C ALA A 621 8.17 5.82 23.10
N LEU A 622 7.92 4.66 23.71
CA LEU A 622 8.57 3.41 23.33
C LEU A 622 8.21 2.98 21.90
N ALA A 623 6.94 3.05 21.53
CA ALA A 623 6.50 2.75 20.17
C ALA A 623 7.15 3.67 19.14
N ASN A 624 7.25 4.96 19.45
CA ASN A 624 7.89 5.95 18.59
C ASN A 624 9.39 5.67 18.42
N GLU A 625 10.11 5.34 19.49
CA GLU A 625 11.56 5.15 19.43
C GLU A 625 11.98 3.77 18.91
N LEU A 626 11.26 2.68 19.24
CA LEU A 626 11.60 1.32 18.78
C LEU A 626 11.14 1.02 17.37
N TYR A 627 9.92 1.48 17.02
CA TYR A 627 9.25 1.06 15.78
C TYR A 627 8.97 2.21 14.82
N GLY A 628 9.41 3.42 15.14
CA GLY A 628 9.42 4.54 14.21
C GLY A 628 8.16 5.37 14.13
N GLY A 629 7.14 5.12 14.95
CA GLY A 629 5.92 5.93 14.99
C GLY A 629 4.90 5.47 16.04
N GLU A 630 4.04 6.38 16.45
CA GLU A 630 2.95 6.09 17.39
C GLU A 630 1.89 5.15 16.79
N ASN A 631 1.84 5.00 15.48
CA ASN A 631 0.97 4.05 14.77
C ASN A 631 1.31 2.57 15.07
N HIS A 632 2.50 2.31 15.60
CA HIS A 632 2.92 0.98 16.07
C HIS A 632 2.54 0.71 17.54
N LEU A 633 1.72 1.57 18.16
CA LEU A 633 1.10 1.31 19.43
C LEU A 633 -0.29 0.70 19.24
N ILE A 634 -0.48 -0.53 19.72
CA ILE A 634 -1.77 -1.20 19.79
C ILE A 634 -2.32 -0.99 21.19
N THR A 635 -3.31 -0.12 21.35
CA THR A 635 -3.92 0.16 22.64
C THR A 635 -5.22 -0.59 22.80
N ILE A 636 -5.34 -1.36 23.88
CA ILE A 636 -6.56 -2.06 24.25
C ILE A 636 -6.94 -1.64 25.67
N ASN A 637 -8.10 -1.00 25.79
CA ASN A 637 -8.63 -0.59 27.09
C ASN A 637 -9.34 -1.78 27.74
N MET A 638 -8.76 -2.30 28.81
CA MET A 638 -9.28 -3.48 29.51
C MET A 638 -10.59 -3.22 30.24
N SER A 639 -11.00 -1.97 30.42
CA SER A 639 -12.30 -1.64 30.98
C SER A 639 -13.49 -2.06 30.06
N GLU A 640 -13.25 -2.30 28.77
CA GLU A 640 -14.24 -2.81 27.83
C GLU A 640 -14.41 -4.34 27.95
N TYR A 641 -13.52 -5.04 28.66
CA TYR A 641 -13.43 -6.50 28.72
C TYR A 641 -13.68 -7.03 30.14
N GLN A 642 -14.72 -6.51 30.80
CA GLN A 642 -15.08 -6.88 32.18
C GLN A 642 -15.92 -8.17 32.27
N GLU A 643 -16.42 -8.68 31.14
CA GLU A 643 -17.28 -9.85 31.10
C GLU A 643 -16.60 -11.01 30.35
N ALA A 644 -16.85 -12.25 30.78
CA ALA A 644 -16.22 -13.45 30.22
C ALA A 644 -16.45 -13.63 28.71
N HIS A 645 -17.62 -13.22 28.17
CA HIS A 645 -17.92 -13.35 26.75
C HIS A 645 -17.10 -12.40 25.86
N THR A 646 -16.54 -11.35 26.41
CA THR A 646 -15.72 -10.38 25.66
C THR A 646 -14.36 -10.95 25.22
N VAL A 647 -13.92 -12.07 25.77
CA VAL A 647 -12.72 -12.81 25.29
C VAL A 647 -12.80 -13.10 23.79
N SER A 648 -14.01 -13.44 23.30
CA SER A 648 -14.24 -13.71 21.88
C SER A 648 -14.00 -12.50 20.98
N SER A 649 -14.21 -11.29 21.47
CA SER A 649 -13.91 -10.08 20.68
C SER A 649 -12.43 -9.77 20.60
N LEU A 650 -11.62 -10.18 21.58
CA LEU A 650 -10.14 -10.06 21.53
C LEU A 650 -9.50 -11.09 20.62
N LYS A 651 -9.94 -12.33 20.72
CA LYS A 651 -9.36 -13.50 20.02
C LYS A 651 -10.02 -13.75 18.66
N GLY A 652 -11.27 -13.37 18.47
CA GLY A 652 -12.15 -13.73 17.37
C GLY A 652 -13.19 -14.77 17.81
N ALA A 653 -14.37 -14.71 17.21
CA ALA A 653 -15.46 -15.61 17.52
C ALA A 653 -15.20 -17.03 16.99
N PRO A 654 -15.40 -18.09 17.79
CA PRO A 654 -15.27 -19.46 17.30
C PRO A 654 -16.37 -19.84 16.30
N PRO A 655 -16.21 -20.94 15.54
CA PRO A 655 -17.20 -21.40 14.57
C PRO A 655 -18.58 -21.56 15.19
N GLY A 656 -19.61 -21.01 14.53
CA GLY A 656 -21.00 -21.09 14.98
C GLY A 656 -21.51 -19.91 15.80
N TYR A 657 -20.66 -18.97 16.17
CA TYR A 657 -21.03 -17.74 16.86
C TYR A 657 -21.12 -16.55 15.91
N VAL A 658 -21.94 -15.54 16.28
CA VAL A 658 -22.06 -14.28 15.54
C VAL A 658 -20.69 -13.59 15.51
N GLY A 659 -20.22 -13.15 14.32
CA GLY A 659 -18.90 -12.57 14.16
C GLY A 659 -17.80 -13.57 13.75
N TYR A 660 -18.13 -14.85 13.51
CA TYR A 660 -17.18 -15.81 12.94
C TYR A 660 -16.69 -15.33 11.56
N GLY A 661 -15.37 -15.36 11.33
CA GLY A 661 -14.72 -14.83 10.13
C GLY A 661 -14.34 -13.36 10.24
N GLN A 662 -14.70 -12.69 11.33
CA GLN A 662 -14.13 -11.40 11.70
C GLN A 662 -13.02 -11.67 12.73
N GLY A 663 -11.78 -11.29 12.41
CA GLY A 663 -10.66 -11.46 13.33
C GLY A 663 -10.89 -10.74 14.66
N GLY A 664 -10.27 -11.21 15.74
CA GLY A 664 -10.34 -10.52 17.03
C GLY A 664 -9.58 -9.20 17.02
N VAL A 665 -9.99 -8.24 17.85
CA VAL A 665 -9.38 -6.90 17.91
C VAL A 665 -7.87 -6.98 18.18
N LEU A 666 -7.44 -7.78 19.15
CA LEU A 666 -6.03 -7.98 19.50
C LEU A 666 -5.30 -8.79 18.41
N THR A 667 -5.86 -9.92 18.01
CA THR A 667 -5.21 -10.85 17.09
C THR A 667 -5.03 -10.22 15.72
N GLU A 668 -6.03 -9.50 15.21
CA GLU A 668 -5.95 -8.81 13.92
C GLU A 668 -5.01 -7.60 13.96
N ALA A 669 -5.00 -6.84 15.06
CA ALA A 669 -4.09 -5.71 15.22
C ALA A 669 -2.62 -6.16 15.23
N VAL A 670 -2.27 -7.23 15.96
CA VAL A 670 -0.91 -7.78 16.00
C VAL A 670 -0.54 -8.46 14.68
N ARG A 671 -1.48 -9.15 14.04
CA ARG A 671 -1.26 -9.73 12.71
C ARG A 671 -0.89 -8.66 11.68
N ARG A 672 -1.56 -7.50 11.75
CA ARG A 672 -1.26 -6.34 10.87
C ARG A 672 0.05 -5.66 11.23
N ASN A 673 0.36 -5.55 12.53
CA ASN A 673 1.54 -4.87 13.03
C ASN A 673 2.34 -5.80 13.97
N PRO A 674 3.09 -6.76 13.42
CA PRO A 674 3.84 -7.73 14.23
C PRO A 674 4.99 -7.08 15.03
N TYR A 675 5.52 -5.95 14.58
CA TYR A 675 6.50 -5.14 15.30
C TYR A 675 5.78 -3.94 15.94
N SER A 676 5.32 -4.11 17.18
CA SER A 676 4.51 -3.11 17.87
C SER A 676 4.67 -3.17 19.38
N VAL A 677 4.29 -2.08 20.03
CA VAL A 677 4.03 -2.06 21.47
C VAL A 677 2.56 -2.35 21.70
N VAL A 678 2.25 -3.38 22.45
CA VAL A 678 0.87 -3.72 22.85
C VAL A 678 0.63 -3.17 24.23
N LEU A 679 -0.24 -2.17 24.35
CA LEU A 679 -0.64 -1.54 25.60
C LEU A 679 -1.99 -2.11 26.05
N LEU A 680 -2.00 -2.79 27.20
CA LEU A 680 -3.18 -3.26 27.88
C LEU A 680 -3.47 -2.29 29.05
N ASP A 681 -4.33 -1.31 28.80
CA ASP A 681 -4.59 -0.25 29.77
C ASP A 681 -5.63 -0.69 30.80
N GLU A 682 -5.40 -0.39 32.07
CA GLU A 682 -6.28 -0.72 33.21
C GLU A 682 -6.56 -2.23 33.39
N ILE A 683 -5.50 -3.06 33.36
CA ILE A 683 -5.61 -4.54 33.37
C ILE A 683 -6.38 -5.10 34.57
N GLU A 684 -6.42 -4.38 35.70
CA GLU A 684 -7.18 -4.74 36.87
C GLU A 684 -8.69 -4.79 36.66
N LYS A 685 -9.21 -4.15 35.62
CA LYS A 685 -10.64 -4.15 35.27
C LYS A 685 -11.04 -5.33 34.40
N ALA A 686 -10.08 -6.03 33.81
CA ALA A 686 -10.34 -7.16 32.94
C ALA A 686 -10.87 -8.36 33.70
N HIS A 687 -11.81 -9.10 33.09
CA HIS A 687 -12.27 -10.38 33.63
C HIS A 687 -11.12 -11.39 33.75
N SER A 688 -11.20 -12.32 34.71
CA SER A 688 -10.18 -13.34 34.94
C SER A 688 -9.86 -14.18 33.71
N ASP A 689 -10.87 -14.52 32.89
CA ASP A 689 -10.69 -15.30 31.67
C ASP A 689 -9.91 -14.56 30.58
N VAL A 690 -10.05 -13.22 30.54
CA VAL A 690 -9.22 -12.36 29.69
C VAL A 690 -7.76 -12.40 30.13
N GLN A 691 -7.51 -12.34 31.45
CA GLN A 691 -6.15 -12.46 31.98
C GLN A 691 -5.53 -13.84 31.65
N GLU A 692 -6.32 -14.93 31.68
CA GLU A 692 -5.86 -16.28 31.34
C GLU A 692 -5.46 -16.43 29.85
N LEU A 693 -6.10 -15.70 28.95
CA LEU A 693 -5.73 -15.67 27.53
C LEU A 693 -4.25 -15.27 27.36
N PHE A 694 -3.79 -14.29 28.14
CA PHE A 694 -2.43 -13.78 28.04
C PHE A 694 -1.35 -14.71 28.56
N TYR A 695 -1.67 -15.78 29.29
CA TYR A 695 -0.66 -16.78 29.67
C TYR A 695 0.00 -17.43 28.47
N GLN A 696 -0.79 -17.71 27.42
CA GLN A 696 -0.23 -18.30 26.18
C GLN A 696 0.69 -17.29 25.48
N VAL A 697 0.31 -16.03 25.46
CA VAL A 697 1.09 -14.95 24.84
C VAL A 697 2.42 -14.75 25.58
N PHE A 698 2.38 -14.70 26.92
CA PHE A 698 3.58 -14.43 27.74
C PHE A 698 4.56 -15.59 27.79
N ASP A 699 4.07 -16.84 27.75
CA ASP A 699 4.90 -18.04 27.82
C ASP A 699 5.42 -18.51 26.46
N LYS A 700 4.58 -18.42 25.42
CA LYS A 700 4.85 -19.00 24.09
C LYS A 700 4.98 -17.94 22.98
N GLY A 701 4.71 -16.67 23.24
CA GLY A 701 4.70 -15.62 22.25
C GLY A 701 3.72 -15.83 21.10
N MET A 702 2.66 -16.60 21.30
CA MET A 702 1.66 -16.88 20.25
C MET A 702 0.26 -16.99 20.85
N LEU A 703 -0.71 -16.65 20.01
CA LEU A 703 -2.13 -16.77 20.32
C LEU A 703 -2.86 -17.31 19.11
N GLU A 704 -3.65 -18.36 19.31
CA GLU A 704 -4.53 -18.89 18.26
C GLU A 704 -5.82 -18.08 18.21
N ASP A 705 -6.17 -17.55 17.02
CA ASP A 705 -7.40 -16.80 16.82
C ASP A 705 -8.66 -17.68 16.77
N GLY A 706 -9.85 -17.10 16.60
CA GLY A 706 -11.12 -17.82 16.48
C GLY A 706 -11.22 -18.74 15.25
N GLU A 707 -10.37 -18.55 14.25
CA GLU A 707 -10.31 -19.36 13.03
C GLU A 707 -9.23 -20.45 13.12
N GLY A 708 -8.45 -20.50 14.20
CA GLY A 708 -7.35 -21.43 14.41
C GLY A 708 -6.05 -21.04 13.71
N ARG A 709 -5.90 -19.76 13.36
CA ARG A 709 -4.61 -19.21 12.90
C ARG A 709 -3.75 -18.88 14.12
N VAL A 710 -2.47 -19.18 14.02
CA VAL A 710 -1.50 -18.81 15.06
C VAL A 710 -0.98 -17.41 14.78
N ILE A 711 -1.21 -16.48 15.71
CA ILE A 711 -0.73 -15.11 15.64
C ILE A 711 0.55 -14.99 16.48
N ASP A 712 1.60 -14.46 15.89
CA ASP A 712 2.92 -14.32 16.51
C ASP A 712 3.08 -12.99 17.24
N PHE A 713 3.44 -13.06 18.54
CA PHE A 713 3.71 -11.93 19.43
C PHE A 713 5.19 -11.77 19.77
N LYS A 714 6.09 -12.58 19.20
CA LYS A 714 7.51 -12.60 19.58
C LYS A 714 8.21 -11.26 19.36
N ASN A 715 7.77 -10.52 18.35
CA ASN A 715 8.34 -9.21 18.01
C ASN A 715 7.62 -8.05 18.70
N THR A 716 6.66 -8.32 19.60
CA THR A 716 5.94 -7.29 20.33
C THR A 716 6.57 -7.04 21.71
N THR A 717 6.49 -5.78 22.17
CA THR A 717 6.72 -5.42 23.56
C THR A 717 5.37 -5.21 24.23
N ILE A 718 5.08 -5.93 25.32
CA ILE A 718 3.78 -5.88 25.97
C ILE A 718 3.88 -5.05 27.24
N ILE A 719 3.07 -4.02 27.33
CA ILE A 719 2.96 -3.12 28.46
C ILE A 719 1.56 -3.22 29.03
N LEU A 720 1.47 -3.52 30.31
CA LEU A 720 0.22 -3.51 31.06
C LEU A 720 0.27 -2.33 32.03
N THR A 721 -0.81 -1.59 32.15
CA THR A 721 -0.91 -0.53 33.16
C THR A 721 -1.91 -0.92 34.25
N SER A 722 -1.62 -0.54 35.48
CA SER A 722 -2.52 -0.74 36.60
C SER A 722 -2.43 0.42 37.60
N ASN A 723 -3.57 0.74 38.18
CA ASN A 723 -3.69 1.65 39.30
C ASN A 723 -3.77 0.90 40.66
N THR A 724 -3.70 -0.44 40.61
CA THR A 724 -3.71 -1.27 41.83
C THR A 724 -2.51 -0.98 42.68
N GLY A 725 -2.73 -0.65 43.95
CA GLY A 725 -1.65 -0.28 44.88
C GLY A 725 -1.23 1.19 44.85
N SER A 726 -1.86 2.04 44.03
CA SER A 726 -1.57 3.47 43.95
C SER A 726 -1.63 4.16 45.35
N SER A 727 -2.62 3.83 46.17
CA SER A 727 -2.75 4.34 47.55
C SER A 727 -1.56 3.95 48.41
N ALA A 728 -1.02 2.74 48.26
CA ALA A 728 0.17 2.34 49.01
C ALA A 728 1.43 3.11 48.57
N ILE A 729 1.58 3.34 47.25
CA ILE A 729 2.66 4.17 46.71
C ILE A 729 2.54 5.61 47.21
N MET A 730 1.34 6.16 47.13
CA MET A 730 1.08 7.52 47.61
C MET A 730 1.39 7.66 49.11
N GLN A 731 0.94 6.71 49.94
CA GLN A 731 1.24 6.72 51.40
C GLN A 731 2.74 6.61 51.70
N ALA A 732 3.48 5.82 50.90
CA ALA A 732 4.92 5.66 51.06
C ALA A 732 5.74 6.91 50.68
N CYS A 733 5.20 7.74 49.76
CA CYS A 733 5.90 8.93 49.23
C CYS A 733 5.32 10.24 49.75
N LEU A 734 4.08 10.26 50.28
CA LEU A 734 3.41 11.49 50.73
C LEU A 734 4.08 12.04 52.00
N ASN A 735 4.32 13.35 52.01
CA ASN A 735 4.92 14.08 53.15
C ASN A 735 6.38 13.71 53.45
N GLN A 736 7.08 13.05 52.52
CA GLN A 736 8.51 12.80 52.66
C GLN A 736 9.27 13.50 51.53
N PRO A 737 10.48 14.03 51.79
CA PRO A 737 11.36 14.52 50.75
C PRO A 737 11.68 13.42 49.75
N VAL A 738 11.94 13.75 48.49
CA VAL A 738 12.24 12.78 47.44
C VAL A 738 13.43 11.90 47.79
N GLU A 739 14.38 12.42 48.56
CA GLU A 739 15.59 11.72 49.04
C GLU A 739 15.29 10.61 50.07
N GLU A 740 14.14 10.65 50.73
CA GLU A 740 13.67 9.68 51.72
C GLU A 740 12.64 8.68 51.14
N TRP A 741 12.35 8.77 49.86
CA TRP A 741 11.43 7.83 49.24
C TRP A 741 11.99 6.40 49.26
N PRO A 742 11.14 5.37 49.44
CA PRO A 742 11.59 3.99 49.49
C PRO A 742 12.25 3.60 48.15
N HIS A 743 13.25 2.73 48.20
CA HIS A 743 13.81 2.15 47.01
C HIS A 743 12.71 1.37 46.24
N ALA A 744 12.78 1.38 44.91
CA ALA A 744 11.76 0.77 44.07
C ALA A 744 11.58 -0.74 44.36
N GLU A 745 12.64 -1.44 44.75
CA GLU A 745 12.60 -2.85 45.12
C GLU A 745 11.80 -3.09 46.41
N ASP A 746 12.00 -2.26 47.44
CA ASP A 746 11.24 -2.30 48.69
C ASP A 746 9.76 -1.95 48.42
N LEU A 747 9.52 -0.99 47.53
CA LEU A 747 8.17 -0.62 47.15
C LEU A 747 7.44 -1.76 46.45
N ILE A 748 8.13 -2.52 45.58
CA ILE A 748 7.57 -3.71 44.90
C ILE A 748 7.12 -4.75 45.92
N GLU A 749 7.96 -5.01 46.96
CA GLU A 749 7.61 -5.95 48.04
C GLU A 749 6.36 -5.50 48.80
N HIS A 750 6.22 -4.23 49.09
CA HIS A 750 5.04 -3.65 49.74
C HIS A 750 3.77 -3.71 48.83
N LEU A 751 3.93 -3.70 47.51
CA LEU A 751 2.83 -3.78 46.55
C LEU A 751 2.32 -5.21 46.34
N LYS A 752 3.15 -6.24 46.54
CA LYS A 752 2.79 -7.65 46.30
C LYS A 752 1.49 -8.07 46.99
N PRO A 753 1.20 -7.74 48.24
CA PRO A 753 -0.07 -8.14 48.88
C PRO A 753 -1.31 -7.56 48.21
N SER A 754 -1.22 -6.32 47.71
CA SER A 754 -2.29 -5.64 47.00
C SER A 754 -2.48 -6.23 45.59
N LEU A 755 -1.38 -6.56 44.93
CA LEU A 755 -1.40 -7.20 43.63
C LEU A 755 -1.98 -8.62 43.67
N TYR A 756 -1.64 -9.42 44.69
CA TYR A 756 -2.17 -10.80 44.87
C TYR A 756 -3.65 -10.84 45.20
N LYS A 757 -4.23 -9.75 45.67
CA LYS A 757 -5.70 -9.62 45.83
C LYS A 757 -6.42 -9.49 44.48
N GLN A 758 -5.77 -8.85 43.53
CA GLN A 758 -6.38 -8.52 42.23
C GLN A 758 -5.99 -9.51 41.13
N PHE A 759 -4.76 -10.01 41.17
CA PHE A 759 -4.21 -10.86 40.14
C PHE A 759 -3.75 -12.20 40.71
N LYS A 760 -3.89 -13.26 39.93
CA LYS A 760 -3.34 -14.57 40.27
C LYS A 760 -1.81 -14.51 40.34
N PRO A 761 -1.16 -15.16 41.34
CA PRO A 761 0.32 -15.16 41.43
C PRO A 761 1.02 -15.65 40.14
N ALA A 762 0.40 -16.61 39.45
CA ALA A 762 0.89 -17.13 38.18
C ALA A 762 0.92 -16.06 37.08
N PHE A 763 0.01 -15.08 37.09
CA PHE A 763 -0.02 -13.98 36.13
C PHE A 763 1.11 -12.99 36.42
N ILE A 764 1.26 -12.59 37.67
CA ILE A 764 2.30 -11.64 38.09
C ILE A 764 3.71 -12.20 37.87
N GLY A 765 3.93 -13.50 38.09
CA GLY A 765 5.24 -14.15 37.92
C GLY A 765 5.77 -14.15 36.47
N ARG A 766 4.95 -13.76 35.48
CA ARG A 766 5.31 -13.70 34.05
C ARG A 766 5.66 -12.30 33.58
N MET A 767 5.58 -11.30 34.46
CA MET A 767 5.76 -9.90 34.12
C MET A 767 6.85 -9.27 34.99
N ARG A 768 7.52 -8.29 34.45
CA ARG A 768 8.38 -7.41 35.25
C ARG A 768 7.53 -6.30 35.87
N ILE A 769 7.46 -6.22 37.17
CA ILE A 769 6.75 -5.16 37.92
C ILE A 769 7.61 -3.93 37.90
N VAL A 770 7.04 -2.82 37.44
CA VAL A 770 7.71 -1.53 37.32
C VAL A 770 6.88 -0.46 38.06
N PRO A 771 7.27 -0.03 39.24
CA PRO A 771 6.58 0.99 40.00
C PRO A 771 6.87 2.38 39.42
N TYR A 772 5.83 3.21 39.36
CA TYR A 772 5.87 4.62 39.00
C TYR A 772 5.61 5.46 40.20
N PHE A 773 6.53 6.42 40.45
CA PHE A 773 6.45 7.31 41.56
C PHE A 773 5.52 8.50 41.29
N PRO A 774 4.96 9.12 42.35
CA PRO A 774 4.20 10.36 42.20
C PRO A 774 5.08 11.48 41.64
N LEU A 775 4.46 12.47 41.01
CA LEU A 775 5.16 13.63 40.49
C LEU A 775 5.31 14.68 41.62
N HIS A 776 6.53 15.14 41.87
CA HIS A 776 6.79 16.26 42.77
C HIS A 776 6.79 17.60 42.01
N ASP A 777 6.73 18.72 42.74
CA ASP A 777 6.52 20.05 42.18
C ASP A 777 7.57 20.45 41.13
N GLU A 778 8.85 20.15 41.35
CA GLU A 778 9.90 20.44 40.37
C GLU A 778 9.71 19.71 39.03
N LEU A 779 9.24 18.48 39.09
CA LEU A 779 8.92 17.72 37.88
C LEU A 779 7.68 18.27 37.19
N LEU A 780 6.66 18.68 37.96
CA LEU A 780 5.47 19.34 37.42
C LEU A 780 5.83 20.63 36.68
N VAL A 781 6.73 21.43 37.22
CA VAL A 781 7.26 22.64 36.56
C VAL A 781 7.93 22.30 35.24
N ARG A 782 8.76 21.25 35.20
CA ARG A 782 9.40 20.80 33.95
C ARG A 782 8.38 20.31 32.93
N ILE A 783 7.35 19.59 33.36
CA ILE A 783 6.27 19.11 32.51
C ILE A 783 5.45 20.29 31.98
N ILE A 784 5.11 21.28 32.81
CA ILE A 784 4.41 22.51 32.39
C ILE A 784 5.22 23.23 31.31
N LYS A 785 6.53 23.44 31.53
CA LYS A 785 7.42 24.08 30.56
C LYS A 785 7.46 23.30 29.22
N HIS A 786 7.57 22.00 29.29
CA HIS A 786 7.57 21.16 28.08
C HIS A 786 6.25 21.23 27.27
N LYS A 787 5.10 21.20 27.98
CA LYS A 787 3.80 21.30 27.34
C LYS A 787 3.53 22.68 26.74
N LEU A 788 3.89 23.75 27.49
CA LEU A 788 3.84 25.11 26.95
C LEU A 788 4.75 25.28 25.74
N GLY A 789 5.97 24.72 25.78
CA GLY A 789 6.88 24.72 24.63
C GLY A 789 6.25 24.09 23.38
N LYS A 790 5.56 22.95 23.49
CA LYS A 790 4.83 22.33 22.37
C LYS A 790 3.70 23.22 21.82
N ILE A 791 3.02 23.97 22.68
CA ILE A 791 1.98 24.93 22.27
C ILE A 791 2.63 26.09 21.52
N VAL A 792 3.72 26.65 22.05
CA VAL A 792 4.50 27.72 21.44
C VAL A 792 4.97 27.30 20.04
N ASP A 793 5.64 26.15 19.91
CA ASP A 793 6.13 25.63 18.64
C ASP A 793 5.01 25.45 17.58
N ARG A 794 3.82 25.03 18.03
CA ARG A 794 2.66 24.88 17.16
C ARG A 794 2.17 26.22 16.61
N ILE A 795 2.10 27.25 17.48
CA ILE A 795 1.66 28.59 17.10
C ILE A 795 2.69 29.23 16.18
N GLU A 796 3.99 29.12 16.50
CA GLU A 796 5.04 29.66 15.66
C GLU A 796 5.05 29.04 14.25
N LYS A 797 4.84 27.72 14.15
CA LYS A 797 4.76 27.04 12.86
C LYS A 797 3.53 27.41 12.04
N GLN A 798 2.39 27.64 12.71
CA GLN A 798 1.13 27.86 12.02
C GLN A 798 0.90 29.32 11.65
N TYR A 799 1.34 30.24 12.52
CA TYR A 799 1.03 31.67 12.36
C TYR A 799 2.27 32.56 12.21
N ALA A 800 3.47 31.99 12.24
CA ALA A 800 4.75 32.72 12.26
C ALA A 800 4.84 33.78 13.40
N THR A 801 4.10 33.58 14.49
CA THR A 801 4.01 34.48 15.66
C THR A 801 4.84 33.89 16.80
N LYS A 802 5.77 34.66 17.34
CA LYS A 802 6.54 34.23 18.51
C LYS A 802 5.68 34.31 19.76
N VAL A 803 5.78 33.31 20.65
CA VAL A 803 5.08 33.30 21.94
C VAL A 803 6.10 33.20 23.04
N GLN A 804 5.96 34.06 24.06
CA GLN A 804 6.77 34.04 25.28
C GLN A 804 5.85 33.92 26.50
N TYR A 805 6.32 33.24 27.52
CA TYR A 805 5.57 33.10 28.78
C TYR A 805 6.48 33.42 29.96
N SER A 806 5.88 33.95 31.04
CA SER A 806 6.60 34.32 32.28
C SER A 806 6.76 33.13 33.23
N ASP A 807 7.73 33.21 34.13
CA ASP A 807 7.87 32.26 35.25
C ASP A 807 6.69 32.35 36.22
N ASP A 808 6.10 33.54 36.40
CA ASP A 808 4.91 33.78 37.25
C ASP A 808 3.68 32.98 36.73
N LEU A 809 3.55 32.83 35.41
CA LEU A 809 2.54 31.94 34.81
C LEU A 809 2.75 30.48 35.21
N ILE A 810 4.00 30.02 35.27
CA ILE A 810 4.30 28.64 35.63
C ILE A 810 3.96 28.40 37.10
N GLU A 811 4.29 29.36 38.01
CA GLU A 811 3.92 29.28 39.42
C GLU A 811 2.41 29.29 39.62
N LEU A 812 1.67 30.10 38.86
CA LEU A 812 0.20 30.09 38.86
C LEU A 812 -0.37 28.76 38.40
N LEU A 813 0.15 28.19 37.33
CA LEU A 813 -0.30 26.88 36.82
C LEU A 813 0.00 25.77 37.82
N LEU A 814 1.18 25.82 38.47
CA LEU A 814 1.56 24.88 39.54
C LEU A 814 0.62 24.98 40.73
N SER A 815 0.31 26.18 41.19
CA SER A 815 -0.58 26.41 42.34
C SER A 815 -2.01 25.89 42.09
N ARG A 816 -2.45 25.86 40.84
CA ARG A 816 -3.73 25.30 40.44
C ARG A 816 -3.69 23.77 40.28
N CYS A 817 -2.50 23.15 40.21
CA CYS A 817 -2.33 21.69 40.15
C CYS A 817 -2.44 21.06 41.58
N THR A 818 -3.55 21.30 42.27
CA THR A 818 -3.74 20.86 43.67
C THR A 818 -4.15 19.38 43.81
N GLU A 819 -4.58 18.72 42.72
CA GLU A 819 -4.98 17.34 42.78
C GLU A 819 -3.78 16.40 42.57
N VAL A 820 -3.23 15.90 43.65
CA VAL A 820 -2.07 15.00 43.66
C VAL A 820 -2.37 13.68 42.90
N ASP A 821 -3.62 13.22 42.93
CA ASP A 821 -4.02 11.96 42.30
C ASP A 821 -4.13 12.03 40.76
N SER A 822 -4.22 13.23 40.18
CA SER A 822 -4.41 13.44 38.75
C SER A 822 -3.09 13.67 37.99
N GLY A 823 -1.99 13.99 38.69
CA GLY A 823 -0.65 14.15 38.14
C GLY A 823 -0.60 15.10 36.93
N ALA A 824 0.13 14.71 35.90
CA ALA A 824 0.28 15.51 34.67
C ALA A 824 -1.02 15.69 33.86
N ARG A 825 -2.08 14.90 34.08
CA ARG A 825 -3.41 15.12 33.46
C ARG A 825 -4.05 16.41 33.95
N ASN A 826 -3.81 16.80 35.21
CA ASN A 826 -4.32 18.06 35.73
C ASN A 826 -3.71 19.27 35.01
N VAL A 827 -2.42 19.20 34.67
CA VAL A 827 -1.76 20.22 33.84
C VAL A 827 -2.46 20.33 32.45
N ASP A 828 -2.78 19.21 31.78
CA ASP A 828 -3.50 19.24 30.51
C ASP A 828 -4.88 19.85 30.65
N ASN A 829 -5.61 19.48 31.68
CA ASN A 829 -6.94 20.04 31.94
C ASN A 829 -6.88 21.55 32.15
N ILE A 830 -5.95 22.04 32.94
CA ILE A 830 -5.75 23.47 33.21
C ILE A 830 -5.35 24.20 31.91
N LEU A 831 -4.38 23.69 31.15
CA LEU A 831 -3.97 24.31 29.90
C LEU A 831 -5.13 24.35 28.87
N ASN A 832 -5.90 23.28 28.74
CA ASN A 832 -7.01 23.18 27.81
C ASN A 832 -8.24 24.02 28.24
N SER A 833 -8.47 24.18 29.53
CA SER A 833 -9.65 24.93 30.04
C SER A 833 -9.38 26.41 30.25
N THR A 834 -8.13 26.82 30.43
CA THR A 834 -7.81 28.21 30.78
C THR A 834 -6.94 28.90 29.75
N VAL A 835 -5.75 28.34 29.44
CA VAL A 835 -4.75 29.00 28.57
C VAL A 835 -5.15 28.98 27.11
N LEU A 836 -5.48 27.79 26.58
CA LEU A 836 -5.75 27.62 25.15
C LEU A 836 -7.02 28.35 24.66
N PRO A 837 -8.16 28.34 25.36
CA PRO A 837 -9.35 29.03 24.88
C PRO A 837 -9.17 30.55 24.81
N ALA A 838 -8.52 31.13 25.79
CA ALA A 838 -8.26 32.56 25.81
C ALA A 838 -7.25 32.96 24.71
N LEU A 839 -6.15 32.20 24.55
CA LEU A 839 -5.19 32.42 23.50
C LEU A 839 -5.80 32.24 22.10
N ALA A 840 -6.69 31.26 21.93
CA ALA A 840 -7.41 31.06 20.68
C ALA A 840 -8.33 32.25 20.37
N THR A 841 -9.00 32.84 21.36
CA THR A 841 -9.82 34.03 21.17
C THR A 841 -8.99 35.21 20.71
N GLU A 842 -7.85 35.47 21.32
CA GLU A 842 -6.93 36.56 20.93
C GLU A 842 -6.39 36.39 19.49
N ILE A 843 -5.99 35.16 19.14
CA ILE A 843 -5.51 34.86 17.78
C ILE A 843 -6.66 35.01 16.76
N LEU A 844 -7.87 34.58 17.07
CA LEU A 844 -9.02 34.71 16.16
C LEU A 844 -9.43 36.17 15.96
N VAL A 845 -9.38 37.00 17.02
CA VAL A 845 -9.64 38.44 16.90
C VAL A 845 -8.57 39.09 16.01
N ALA A 846 -7.28 38.76 16.23
CA ALA A 846 -6.20 39.28 15.39
C ALA A 846 -6.31 38.86 13.92
N LEU A 847 -6.77 37.61 13.67
CA LEU A 847 -7.07 37.13 12.32
C LEU A 847 -8.24 37.89 11.66
N ALA A 848 -9.30 38.15 12.44
CA ALA A 848 -10.45 38.92 11.94
C ALA A 848 -10.09 40.37 11.59
N GLU A 849 -9.12 40.94 12.31
CA GLU A 849 -8.59 42.29 12.05
C GLU A 849 -7.49 42.32 10.97
N HIS A 850 -7.13 41.18 10.38
CA HIS A 850 -6.01 41.03 9.44
C HIS A 850 -4.67 41.56 9.98
N LYS A 851 -4.47 41.50 11.29
CA LYS A 851 -3.25 41.95 11.99
C LYS A 851 -2.76 40.86 12.93
N LEU A 852 -2.06 39.87 12.38
CA LEU A 852 -1.39 38.87 13.23
C LEU A 852 -0.25 39.55 14.03
N PRO A 853 -0.19 39.37 15.38
CA PRO A 853 0.87 39.90 16.18
C PRO A 853 2.20 39.19 15.88
N LYS A 854 3.31 39.92 15.93
CA LYS A 854 4.65 39.33 15.82
C LYS A 854 5.09 38.63 17.10
N LEU A 855 4.59 39.11 18.25
CA LEU A 855 4.92 38.60 19.58
C LEU A 855 3.66 38.55 20.44
N ILE A 856 3.43 37.40 21.08
CA ILE A 856 2.44 37.24 22.15
C ILE A 856 3.18 36.95 23.44
N VAL A 857 2.92 37.72 24.50
CA VAL A 857 3.44 37.46 25.82
C VAL A 857 2.29 37.03 26.72
N ILE A 858 2.43 35.83 27.31
CA ILE A 858 1.50 35.26 28.26
C ILE A 858 2.08 35.46 29.66
N ASP A 859 1.38 36.18 30.52
CA ASP A 859 1.82 36.52 31.88
C ASP A 859 0.70 36.22 32.88
N SER A 860 1.03 36.20 34.16
CA SER A 860 0.04 36.12 35.22
C SER A 860 0.04 37.40 36.08
N LYS A 861 -1.13 37.92 36.42
CA LYS A 861 -1.30 39.05 37.30
C LYS A 861 -2.56 38.90 38.14
N ASP A 862 -2.42 39.04 39.46
CA ASP A 862 -3.54 38.95 40.40
C ASP A 862 -4.35 37.62 40.26
N ASP A 863 -3.65 36.48 40.08
CA ASP A 863 -4.21 35.14 39.85
C ASP A 863 -4.97 34.95 38.52
N GLU A 864 -4.95 35.95 37.61
CA GLU A 864 -5.52 35.89 36.29
C GLU A 864 -4.41 35.82 35.21
N ILE A 865 -4.70 35.07 34.13
CA ILE A 865 -3.79 34.95 32.98
C ILE A 865 -4.03 36.12 32.03
N THR A 866 -3.00 36.87 31.73
CA THR A 866 -3.05 38.04 30.85
C THR A 866 -2.27 37.83 29.60
N TYR A 867 -2.81 38.32 28.47
CA TYR A 867 -2.22 38.19 27.16
C TYR A 867 -1.85 39.58 26.63
N GLN A 868 -0.62 39.79 26.22
CA GLN A 868 -0.16 41.03 25.62
C GLN A 868 0.27 40.78 24.19
N LEU A 869 -0.40 41.41 23.24
CA LEU A 869 -0.09 41.38 21.83
C LEU A 869 0.87 42.52 21.48
N ASP A 870 2.00 42.22 20.84
CA ASP A 870 3.06 43.17 20.44
C ASP A 870 3.39 44.20 21.50
N PRO A 871 3.82 43.80 22.74
CA PRO A 871 4.16 44.74 23.77
C PRO A 871 5.36 45.61 23.35
N ALA A 872 5.28 46.95 23.55
CA ALA A 872 6.36 47.85 23.27
C ALA A 872 7.62 47.39 24.02
N GLU A 873 8.78 47.30 23.33
CA GLU A 873 10.04 46.89 23.91
C GLU A 873 10.34 47.70 25.20
N LYS A 874 10.13 47.09 26.37
CA LYS A 874 10.67 47.60 27.60
C LYS A 874 12.19 47.37 27.57
N ALA A 875 12.95 48.46 27.42
CA ALA A 875 14.39 48.45 27.50
C ALA A 875 14.87 47.73 28.77
N THR A 876 15.44 46.55 28.55
CA THR A 876 16.11 45.79 29.61
C THR A 876 17.28 46.58 30.13
N LYS A 877 17.09 47.31 31.28
CA LYS A 877 18.20 47.87 32.05
C LYS A 877 19.06 46.72 32.55
N LYS A 878 20.17 46.47 31.89
CA LYS A 878 21.29 45.67 32.42
C LYS A 878 21.68 46.25 33.80
N ARG A 879 21.35 45.59 34.88
CA ARG A 879 21.97 45.81 36.18
C ARG A 879 23.43 45.41 36.08
N SER A 880 24.31 46.38 35.88
CA SER A 880 25.76 46.22 36.09
C SER A 880 26.02 46.02 37.59
N SER A 881 26.36 44.81 37.97
CA SER A 881 26.90 44.54 39.28
C SER A 881 28.28 45.19 39.38
N LYS A 882 28.34 46.33 40.05
CA LYS A 882 29.62 46.89 40.56
C LYS A 882 30.17 45.94 41.61
N LYS A 883 31.20 45.20 41.25
CA LYS A 883 32.11 44.58 42.23
C LYS A 883 32.83 45.69 43.03
N THR A 884 32.47 45.86 44.27
CA THR A 884 33.26 46.60 45.21
C THR A 884 34.39 45.67 45.66
N LYS A 885 35.63 46.02 45.29
CA LYS A 885 36.82 45.53 46.00
C LYS A 885 36.84 46.17 47.38
N ALA A 886 36.94 45.42 48.44
CA ALA A 886 37.45 45.84 49.73
C ALA A 886 38.62 44.91 50.09
N GLU A 887 39.77 45.51 50.21
CA GLU A 887 40.98 44.99 50.87
C GLU A 887 40.71 44.81 52.39
N VAL A 888 41.04 43.69 52.95
CA VAL A 888 42.05 43.44 54.00
C VAL A 888 42.18 41.94 54.15
#